data_91bf25cede0af51c56a18665037aaa43
#
_entry.id   91bf25cede0af51c56a18665037aaa43
#
_cell.length_a   1.000
_cell.length_b   1.000
_cell.length_c   1.000
_cell.angle_alpha   90.00
_cell.angle_beta   90.00
_cell.angle_gamma   90.00
#
_symmetry.space_group_name_H-M   'P 1'
#
loop_
_entity.id
_entity.type
_entity.pdbx_description
1 polymer ?
#
loop_
_entity_poly.entity_id
_entity_poly.type
_entity_poly.pdbx_seq_one_letter_code
_entity_poly.pdbx_strand_id
1 'polypeptide(L)'
;VLSGNTVVKDKDNKMAIKKHLAVSSLLGASFAALGQTSFIVEDLKVEGLQRVALGAALTHIPINVGDNVDDYTISKTIKSLYRSGHFDNIKALRDGNNVIFKVTERPTISFIEFEGNKDIKDEQLNESLDQQDIRQGEPLDKTVIDNIEKGLVEFFHSIGKYNATVDISVTKLPRNRVKLKLEFDEGDAASIRQINLVGNELFSNEELLKLAESQQDLPWWQFMGSDRYQKQTIEGDLEKIRSFYLDRGYLRFNIDSTQVSVSPERESVYVTANLTEGVKYKVKGFDFIGDLLGREDLIKSVIPLRAGELYNGSVVTSSEEFIKSYLARFGYANAEVRTIPEIDDEKQEVQLTLSVNPGKRVYVRRIIVGGNQNTADEVLRREMTQLEGAWLSNQNLERSKLQIQRLPYMETVDFNVVPVPGVDDQVDVDFTVKEQSAGSFNAGLAYGSYLGLQFNIGVTESNFLGTGNQIGLNLNTSTGSESVSLSYTDPYFTPDGVSQGSSIFYRNYDASKFSLVDYKSKSYGLGTNIGFPIDAINRVNFGVRWIKEELSDIAEYEQTRVLRETFFDPENPDAGFDFTKYELSVGWSRITVNRGLFPTAGSRQTLNLTGTTPNSDLTYFKLNYDSRFYWPISNDHRWVFSARAALGYGNGYGSTNGYDQTLPFQEFFRITEMELRGFDRNTILPQAVSRIATTIPGTLNPDGSTSGPINSASEFDQLIPQGRIGGNAKAVAGMELIVPTPFLDEENTSSVRTSFFVDAANVWDTEFSVDRYQNLLVDQRNKLDDYSDPMRFRVSTGLSLQWISPMGPMLISFAYPLQKEEDDDTKTISFNISNTF
;
A
#
# COMPACT_ATOMS: atom_id res chain seq x y z
N VAL A 1 -22.87 -32.45 -18.04
CA VAL A 1 -22.75 -33.73 -18.75
C VAL A 1 -23.20 -34.81 -17.80
N LEU A 2 -24.37 -35.33 -18.02
CA LEU A 2 -24.71 -36.75 -18.07
C LEU A 2 -26.24 -36.93 -18.00
N SER A 3 -26.75 -37.44 -19.07
CA SER A 3 -28.04 -38.02 -19.27
C SER A 3 -28.37 -39.11 -18.24
N GLY A 4 -29.55 -39.08 -17.72
CA GLY A 4 -30.16 -40.19 -16.98
C GLY A 4 -31.62 -40.34 -17.38
N ASN A 5 -31.88 -41.21 -18.36
CA ASN A 5 -33.20 -41.73 -18.71
C ASN A 5 -33.84 -42.41 -17.52
N THR A 6 -35.00 -41.97 -17.10
CA THR A 6 -35.90 -42.78 -16.30
C THR A 6 -37.16 -43.02 -17.08
N VAL A 7 -37.36 -44.28 -17.48
CA VAL A 7 -38.55 -44.84 -18.10
C VAL A 7 -39.61 -44.98 -17.03
N VAL A 8 -40.71 -44.23 -17.16
CA VAL A 8 -41.99 -44.52 -16.46
C VAL A 8 -42.94 -45.15 -17.48
N LYS A 9 -43.22 -46.40 -17.22
CA LYS A 9 -44.30 -47.12 -17.87
C LYS A 9 -45.66 -46.57 -17.38
N ASP A 10 -46.42 -46.03 -18.27
CA ASP A 10 -47.88 -45.93 -18.05
C ASP A 10 -48.62 -46.77 -19.07
N LYS A 11 -49.31 -47.76 -18.56
CA LYS A 11 -50.30 -48.56 -19.23
C LYS A 11 -51.61 -47.80 -19.07
N ASP A 12 -52.16 -47.31 -20.14
CA ASP A 12 -53.61 -47.18 -20.44
C ASP A 12 -53.82 -46.03 -21.40
N ASN A 13 -53.64 -46.26 -22.67
CA ASN A 13 -54.33 -45.54 -23.76
C ASN A 13 -54.32 -46.29 -25.08
N LYS A 14 -54.83 -47.52 -25.12
CA LYS A 14 -55.00 -48.30 -26.35
C LYS A 14 -56.47 -48.26 -26.90
N MET A 15 -57.16 -47.10 -26.81
CA MET A 15 -58.53 -47.06 -27.35
C MET A 15 -58.93 -45.85 -28.16
N ALA A 16 -58.02 -44.95 -28.53
CA ALA A 16 -58.34 -43.77 -29.32
C ALA A 16 -57.72 -43.70 -30.76
N ILE A 17 -56.93 -44.71 -31.13
CA ILE A 17 -56.14 -44.65 -32.42
C ILE A 17 -56.83 -45.42 -33.58
N LYS A 18 -58.02 -46.06 -33.38
CA LYS A 18 -58.71 -46.87 -34.44
C LYS A 18 -59.75 -46.11 -35.21
N LYS A 19 -60.06 -44.85 -35.03
CA LYS A 19 -61.08 -44.11 -35.77
C LYS A 19 -60.55 -42.99 -36.72
N HIS A 20 -59.27 -42.74 -36.77
CA HIS A 20 -58.70 -41.71 -37.68
C HIS A 20 -57.84 -42.22 -38.83
N LEU A 21 -57.78 -43.55 -39.03
CA LEU A 21 -56.98 -44.16 -40.14
C LEU A 21 -57.84 -44.46 -41.39
N ALA A 22 -59.11 -44.06 -41.46
CA ALA A 22 -59.96 -44.33 -42.61
C ALA A 22 -60.33 -43.09 -43.43
N VAL A 23 -59.83 -41.88 -43.08
CA VAL A 23 -60.03 -40.63 -43.85
C VAL A 23 -58.79 -40.09 -44.50
N SER A 24 -57.62 -40.66 -44.17
CA SER A 24 -56.27 -40.17 -44.67
C SER A 24 -55.85 -40.85 -46.01
N SER A 25 -56.68 -41.77 -46.56
CA SER A 25 -56.24 -42.46 -47.79
C SER A 25 -56.89 -41.89 -49.09
N LEU A 26 -57.61 -40.75 -49.03
CA LEU A 26 -58.11 -40.06 -50.22
C LEU A 26 -57.58 -38.63 -50.46
N LEU A 27 -56.66 -38.15 -49.62
CA LEU A 27 -56.00 -36.85 -49.80
C LEU A 27 -54.49 -36.98 -50.11
N GLY A 28 -54.03 -38.22 -50.35
CA GLY A 28 -52.64 -38.53 -50.62
C GLY A 28 -52.19 -38.50 -52.09
N ALA A 29 -53.04 -37.99 -52.99
CA ALA A 29 -52.71 -38.02 -54.43
C ALA A 29 -52.61 -36.67 -55.14
N SER A 30 -52.52 -35.58 -54.37
CA SER A 30 -52.33 -34.23 -54.97
C SER A 30 -51.12 -33.42 -54.38
N PHE A 31 -50.22 -34.09 -53.69
CA PHE A 31 -48.95 -33.42 -53.21
C PHE A 31 -47.70 -34.01 -53.81
N ALA A 32 -47.81 -34.48 -55.10
CA ALA A 32 -46.69 -34.86 -55.85
C ALA A 32 -46.56 -33.85 -57.04
N ALA A 33 -45.70 -32.86 -56.81
CA ALA A 33 -45.05 -32.00 -57.76
C ALA A 33 -45.02 -30.53 -57.32
N LEU A 34 -44.56 -30.22 -56.08
CA LEU A 34 -43.72 -29.03 -55.93
C LEU A 34 -42.30 -29.51 -56.09
N GLY A 35 -41.87 -29.66 -57.35
CA GLY A 35 -40.50 -29.91 -57.72
C GLY A 35 -39.68 -28.79 -57.12
N GLN A 36 -38.70 -29.11 -56.28
CA GLN A 36 -37.61 -28.21 -56.02
C GLN A 36 -37.05 -27.78 -57.35
N THR A 37 -37.45 -26.60 -57.84
CA THR A 37 -36.90 -26.07 -59.11
C THR A 37 -35.53 -25.52 -58.79
N SER A 38 -34.53 -26.43 -58.79
CA SER A 38 -33.15 -25.98 -58.84
C SER A 38 -32.86 -25.34 -60.21
N PHE A 39 -32.06 -24.30 -60.17
CA PHE A 39 -31.67 -23.60 -61.43
C PHE A 39 -30.18 -23.24 -61.36
N ILE A 40 -29.57 -23.09 -62.48
CA ILE A 40 -28.17 -22.70 -62.60
C ILE A 40 -28.09 -21.17 -62.56
N VAL A 41 -27.32 -20.62 -61.64
CA VAL A 41 -27.14 -19.18 -61.48
C VAL A 41 -26.30 -18.63 -62.67
N GLU A 42 -26.85 -17.73 -63.43
CA GLU A 42 -26.16 -17.04 -64.55
C GLU A 42 -25.53 -15.72 -64.06
N ASP A 43 -26.18 -15.02 -63.15
CA ASP A 43 -25.65 -13.77 -62.58
C ASP A 43 -26.08 -13.66 -61.13
N LEU A 44 -25.19 -13.05 -60.30
CA LEU A 44 -25.40 -12.83 -58.87
C LEU A 44 -25.22 -11.35 -58.56
N LYS A 45 -26.30 -10.71 -58.04
CA LYS A 45 -26.28 -9.28 -57.70
C LYS A 45 -26.64 -9.09 -56.24
N VAL A 46 -25.94 -8.10 -55.64
CA VAL A 46 -26.31 -7.60 -54.30
C VAL A 46 -26.69 -6.13 -54.44
N GLU A 47 -27.97 -5.82 -54.16
CA GLU A 47 -28.54 -4.47 -54.26
C GLU A 47 -28.83 -3.92 -52.88
N GLY A 48 -28.62 -2.60 -52.72
CA GLY A 48 -28.93 -1.90 -51.43
C GLY A 48 -27.72 -1.67 -50.55
N LEU A 49 -26.51 -2.02 -51.01
CA LEU A 49 -25.27 -1.72 -50.30
C LEU A 49 -25.02 -0.20 -50.29
N GLN A 50 -24.62 0.35 -49.16
CA GLN A 50 -24.28 1.76 -48.92
C GLN A 50 -22.85 1.95 -48.39
N ARG A 51 -22.45 1.14 -47.40
CA ARG A 51 -21.15 1.22 -46.70
C ARG A 51 -20.38 -0.09 -46.75
N VAL A 52 -21.10 -1.22 -46.74
CA VAL A 52 -20.49 -2.54 -46.86
C VAL A 52 -19.98 -2.73 -48.28
N ALA A 53 -18.68 -3.00 -48.42
CA ALA A 53 -18.08 -3.28 -49.72
C ALA A 53 -18.70 -4.55 -50.33
N LEU A 54 -18.98 -4.54 -51.65
CA LEU A 54 -19.53 -5.69 -52.36
C LEU A 54 -18.71 -6.97 -52.11
N GLY A 55 -17.36 -6.86 -52.12
CA GLY A 55 -16.49 -7.99 -51.80
C GLY A 55 -16.74 -8.60 -50.41
N ALA A 56 -16.93 -7.77 -49.38
CA ALA A 56 -17.26 -8.24 -48.05
C ALA A 56 -18.62 -8.93 -47.97
N ALA A 57 -19.63 -8.43 -48.66
CA ALA A 57 -20.92 -9.10 -48.77
C ALA A 57 -20.81 -10.46 -49.48
N LEU A 58 -20.03 -10.53 -50.54
CA LEU A 58 -19.83 -11.75 -51.31
C LEU A 58 -19.11 -12.87 -50.55
N THR A 59 -18.24 -12.56 -49.60
CA THR A 59 -17.61 -13.57 -48.70
C THR A 59 -18.62 -14.37 -47.89
N HIS A 60 -19.79 -13.81 -47.60
CA HIS A 60 -20.88 -14.46 -46.91
C HIS A 60 -21.93 -15.13 -47.81
N ILE A 61 -21.74 -15.09 -49.08
CA ILE A 61 -22.60 -15.73 -50.09
C ILE A 61 -21.89 -16.97 -50.66
N PRO A 62 -22.24 -18.17 -50.18
CA PRO A 62 -21.62 -19.42 -50.66
C PRO A 62 -22.24 -19.90 -51.95
N ILE A 63 -22.57 -19.00 -52.88
CA ILE A 63 -23.14 -19.28 -54.22
C ILE A 63 -22.28 -18.59 -55.24
N ASN A 64 -21.84 -19.32 -56.28
CA ASN A 64 -21.10 -18.78 -57.43
C ASN A 64 -21.92 -18.85 -58.69
N VAL A 65 -21.56 -18.04 -59.67
CA VAL A 65 -22.12 -18.15 -61.04
C VAL A 65 -21.78 -19.52 -61.60
N GLY A 66 -22.79 -20.24 -62.09
CA GLY A 66 -22.67 -21.60 -62.55
C GLY A 66 -23.14 -22.67 -61.55
N ASP A 67 -23.38 -22.34 -60.35
CA ASP A 67 -23.85 -23.26 -59.30
C ASP A 67 -25.34 -23.59 -59.56
N ASN A 68 -25.72 -24.84 -59.27
CA ASN A 68 -27.12 -25.25 -59.21
C ASN A 68 -27.70 -24.97 -57.82
N VAL A 69 -28.64 -24.04 -57.71
CA VAL A 69 -29.19 -23.48 -56.50
C VAL A 69 -30.65 -23.81 -56.33
N ASP A 70 -31.02 -24.22 -55.12
CA ASP A 70 -32.39 -24.47 -54.72
C ASP A 70 -32.82 -23.50 -53.60
N ASP A 71 -34.07 -23.54 -53.19
CA ASP A 71 -34.62 -22.70 -52.11
C ASP A 71 -33.91 -22.90 -50.76
N TYR A 72 -33.34 -24.08 -50.51
CA TYR A 72 -32.58 -24.38 -49.30
C TYR A 72 -31.25 -23.63 -49.31
N THR A 73 -30.54 -23.64 -50.43
CA THR A 73 -29.25 -22.93 -50.59
C THR A 73 -29.45 -21.42 -50.50
N ILE A 74 -30.53 -20.88 -51.10
CA ILE A 74 -30.90 -19.47 -50.95
C ILE A 74 -31.19 -19.14 -49.48
N SER A 75 -31.98 -19.96 -48.78
CA SER A 75 -32.30 -19.78 -47.36
C SER A 75 -31.04 -19.83 -46.49
N LYS A 76 -30.10 -20.75 -46.80
CA LYS A 76 -28.80 -20.84 -46.09
C LYS A 76 -27.96 -19.59 -46.32
N THR A 77 -27.98 -19.06 -47.55
CA THR A 77 -27.26 -17.82 -47.92
C THR A 77 -27.85 -16.61 -47.18
N ILE A 78 -29.18 -16.48 -47.13
CA ILE A 78 -29.85 -15.42 -46.37
C ILE A 78 -29.42 -15.51 -44.87
N LYS A 79 -29.39 -16.72 -44.29
CA LYS A 79 -28.94 -16.92 -42.91
C LYS A 79 -27.45 -16.56 -42.71
N SER A 80 -26.59 -16.87 -43.70
CA SER A 80 -25.17 -16.52 -43.69
C SER A 80 -24.96 -15.01 -43.72
N LEU A 81 -25.64 -14.33 -44.64
CA LEU A 81 -25.63 -12.87 -44.75
C LEU A 81 -26.18 -12.21 -43.46
N TYR A 82 -27.26 -12.74 -42.88
CA TYR A 82 -27.83 -12.21 -41.64
C TYR A 82 -26.89 -12.38 -40.46
N ARG A 83 -26.18 -13.54 -40.39
CA ARG A 83 -25.18 -13.83 -39.37
C ARG A 83 -23.93 -12.95 -39.44
N SER A 84 -23.65 -12.34 -40.58
CA SER A 84 -22.56 -11.38 -40.74
C SER A 84 -22.71 -10.13 -39.84
N GLY A 85 -23.92 -9.90 -39.31
CA GLY A 85 -24.17 -8.74 -38.46
C GLY A 85 -24.40 -7.41 -39.22
N HIS A 86 -24.11 -7.34 -40.50
CA HIS A 86 -24.16 -6.08 -41.27
C HIS A 86 -25.54 -5.70 -41.81
N PHE A 87 -26.50 -6.64 -41.87
CA PHE A 87 -27.76 -6.43 -42.55
C PHE A 87 -28.96 -6.56 -41.57
N ASP A 88 -29.88 -5.62 -41.69
CA ASP A 88 -31.15 -5.59 -40.94
C ASP A 88 -32.26 -6.36 -41.65
N ASN A 89 -32.28 -6.31 -43.02
CA ASN A 89 -33.23 -7.04 -43.86
C ASN A 89 -32.54 -7.57 -45.12
N ILE A 90 -32.89 -8.82 -45.49
CA ILE A 90 -32.34 -9.49 -46.65
C ILE A 90 -33.48 -10.16 -47.40
N LYS A 91 -33.65 -9.83 -48.65
CA LYS A 91 -34.64 -10.47 -49.55
C LYS A 91 -33.90 -11.03 -50.75
N ALA A 92 -34.06 -12.31 -50.99
CA ALA A 92 -33.61 -12.90 -52.24
C ALA A 92 -34.72 -12.81 -53.29
N LEU A 93 -34.43 -12.28 -54.43
CA LEU A 93 -35.28 -12.17 -55.61
C LEU A 93 -34.68 -12.99 -56.74
N ARG A 94 -35.55 -13.65 -57.53
CA ARG A 94 -35.14 -14.38 -58.73
C ARG A 94 -35.68 -13.68 -59.98
N ASP A 95 -34.81 -13.37 -60.90
CA ASP A 95 -35.16 -12.84 -62.22
C ASP A 95 -34.61 -13.76 -63.31
N GLY A 96 -35.45 -14.69 -63.80
CA GLY A 96 -34.99 -15.75 -64.65
C GLY A 96 -34.01 -16.70 -63.94
N ASN A 97 -32.76 -16.73 -64.44
CA ASN A 97 -31.66 -17.49 -63.77
C ASN A 97 -30.72 -16.60 -62.91
N ASN A 98 -31.05 -15.32 -62.73
CA ASN A 98 -30.27 -14.39 -61.91
C ASN A 98 -30.80 -14.40 -60.50
N VAL A 99 -29.85 -14.36 -59.57
CA VAL A 99 -30.17 -14.23 -58.11
C VAL A 99 -29.78 -12.82 -57.65
N ILE A 100 -30.77 -12.10 -57.11
CA ILE A 100 -30.58 -10.74 -56.59
C ILE A 100 -30.84 -10.75 -55.09
N PHE A 101 -29.80 -10.51 -54.28
CA PHE A 101 -29.96 -10.27 -52.89
C PHE A 101 -30.16 -8.78 -52.61
N LYS A 102 -31.40 -8.41 -52.28
CA LYS A 102 -31.71 -7.04 -51.92
C LYS A 102 -31.57 -6.91 -50.40
N VAL A 103 -30.54 -6.15 -49.98
CA VAL A 103 -30.16 -6.00 -48.58
C VAL A 103 -30.46 -4.59 -48.07
N THR A 104 -30.74 -4.49 -46.77
CA THR A 104 -30.79 -3.22 -46.06
C THR A 104 -29.73 -3.29 -45.00
N GLU A 105 -28.72 -2.42 -45.07
CA GLU A 105 -27.64 -2.39 -44.09
C GLU A 105 -28.12 -1.89 -42.74
N ARG A 106 -27.58 -2.46 -41.65
CA ARG A 106 -27.75 -1.93 -40.31
C ARG A 106 -27.07 -0.56 -40.22
N PRO A 107 -27.68 0.41 -39.55
CA PRO A 107 -27.01 1.69 -39.32
C PRO A 107 -25.78 1.54 -38.44
N THR A 108 -24.73 2.32 -38.73
CA THR A 108 -23.49 2.29 -37.96
C THR A 108 -23.52 3.33 -36.85
N ILE A 109 -23.04 2.94 -35.67
CA ILE A 109 -22.93 3.82 -34.50
C ILE A 109 -21.88 4.90 -34.78
N SER A 110 -22.28 6.16 -34.75
CA SER A 110 -21.39 7.31 -34.96
C SER A 110 -20.77 7.78 -33.66
N PHE A 111 -21.53 7.86 -32.60
CA PHE A 111 -21.08 8.15 -31.27
C PHE A 111 -22.15 7.74 -30.26
N ILE A 112 -21.70 7.52 -29.02
CA ILE A 112 -22.50 7.15 -27.86
C ILE A 112 -22.41 8.30 -26.87
N GLU A 113 -23.53 8.70 -26.30
CA GLU A 113 -23.63 9.79 -25.33
C GLU A 113 -24.35 9.27 -24.09
N PHE A 114 -23.82 9.58 -22.92
CA PHE A 114 -24.40 9.24 -21.62
C PHE A 114 -24.89 10.53 -20.94
N GLU A 115 -26.06 10.47 -20.33
CA GLU A 115 -26.61 11.59 -19.55
C GLU A 115 -27.33 11.06 -18.31
N GLY A 116 -27.00 11.65 -17.14
CA GLY A 116 -27.67 11.32 -15.87
C GLY A 116 -26.99 10.22 -15.07
N ASN A 117 -25.96 9.54 -15.58
CA ASN A 117 -25.19 8.52 -14.87
C ASN A 117 -24.31 9.15 -13.78
N LYS A 118 -24.58 8.85 -12.51
CA LYS A 118 -23.85 9.35 -11.34
C LYS A 118 -22.98 8.28 -10.68
N ASP A 119 -23.52 7.06 -10.59
CA ASP A 119 -22.88 5.94 -9.90
C ASP A 119 -21.98 5.12 -10.82
N ILE A 120 -22.20 5.16 -12.14
CA ILE A 120 -21.37 4.45 -13.13
C ILE A 120 -20.64 5.48 -13.98
N LYS A 121 -19.32 5.38 -14.05
CA LYS A 121 -18.51 6.27 -14.88
C LYS A 121 -18.65 5.93 -16.37
N ASP A 122 -18.48 6.94 -17.23
CA ASP A 122 -18.56 6.77 -18.69
C ASP A 122 -17.57 5.73 -19.22
N GLU A 123 -16.39 5.62 -18.61
CA GLU A 123 -15.38 4.61 -18.99
C GLU A 123 -15.89 3.19 -18.76
N GLN A 124 -16.54 2.93 -17.61
CA GLN A 124 -17.08 1.62 -17.28
C GLN A 124 -18.28 1.25 -18.17
N LEU A 125 -19.12 2.24 -18.50
CA LEU A 125 -20.23 2.04 -19.43
C LEU A 125 -19.70 1.71 -20.85
N ASN A 126 -18.68 2.43 -21.31
CA ASN A 126 -18.06 2.14 -22.60
C ASN A 126 -17.44 0.73 -22.62
N GLU A 127 -16.69 0.32 -21.58
CA GLU A 127 -16.14 -1.03 -21.49
C GLU A 127 -17.21 -2.12 -21.52
N SER A 128 -18.33 -1.91 -20.82
CA SER A 128 -19.46 -2.85 -20.81
C SER A 128 -20.15 -2.94 -22.17
N LEU A 129 -20.28 -1.83 -22.89
CA LEU A 129 -20.83 -1.77 -24.23
C LEU A 129 -19.88 -2.40 -25.24
N ASP A 130 -18.57 -2.18 -25.14
CA ASP A 130 -17.54 -2.77 -25.97
C ASP A 130 -17.54 -4.30 -25.91
N GLN A 131 -17.75 -4.88 -24.70
CA GLN A 131 -17.88 -6.32 -24.52
C GLN A 131 -19.08 -6.93 -25.25
N GLN A 132 -20.07 -6.11 -25.63
CA GLN A 132 -21.25 -6.50 -26.38
C GLN A 132 -21.21 -6.04 -27.85
N ASP A 133 -20.03 -5.70 -28.37
CA ASP A 133 -19.81 -5.19 -29.72
C ASP A 133 -20.57 -3.88 -30.02
N ILE A 134 -20.92 -3.08 -28.99
CA ILE A 134 -21.50 -1.76 -29.18
C ILE A 134 -20.43 -0.69 -28.96
N ARG A 135 -19.82 -0.30 -30.07
CA ARG A 135 -18.79 0.75 -30.10
C ARG A 135 -18.88 1.60 -31.34
N GLN A 136 -18.23 2.72 -31.31
CA GLN A 136 -18.19 3.61 -32.49
C GLN A 136 -17.61 2.90 -33.70
N GLY A 137 -18.35 2.94 -34.81
CA GLY A 137 -17.97 2.31 -36.07
C GLY A 137 -18.65 0.97 -36.36
N GLU A 138 -19.23 0.31 -35.39
CA GLU A 138 -19.91 -0.97 -35.52
C GLU A 138 -21.38 -0.84 -35.95
N PRO A 139 -21.95 -1.86 -36.63
CA PRO A 139 -23.37 -1.91 -36.98
C PRO A 139 -24.26 -2.07 -35.76
N LEU A 140 -25.33 -1.29 -35.68
CA LEU A 140 -26.24 -1.35 -34.56
C LEU A 140 -27.26 -2.49 -34.72
N ASP A 141 -27.29 -3.41 -33.74
CA ASP A 141 -28.36 -4.40 -33.55
C ASP A 141 -29.38 -3.90 -32.53
N LYS A 142 -30.63 -3.73 -32.97
CA LYS A 142 -31.70 -3.26 -32.09
C LYS A 142 -32.02 -4.24 -30.97
N THR A 143 -31.84 -5.55 -31.23
CA THR A 143 -32.10 -6.59 -30.20
C THR A 143 -31.11 -6.49 -29.03
N VAL A 144 -29.89 -6.06 -29.31
CA VAL A 144 -28.85 -5.87 -28.27
C VAL A 144 -29.17 -4.66 -27.42
N ILE A 145 -29.77 -3.59 -28.00
CA ILE A 145 -30.18 -2.40 -27.23
C ILE A 145 -31.19 -2.77 -26.12
N ASP A 146 -32.23 -3.51 -26.47
CA ASP A 146 -33.26 -3.91 -25.48
C ASP A 146 -32.67 -4.77 -24.34
N ASN A 147 -31.65 -5.58 -24.66
CA ASN A 147 -30.96 -6.39 -23.67
C ASN A 147 -30.07 -5.54 -22.75
N ILE A 148 -29.40 -4.52 -23.31
CA ILE A 148 -28.56 -3.59 -22.54
C ILE A 148 -29.43 -2.76 -21.61
N GLU A 149 -30.52 -2.20 -22.09
CA GLU A 149 -31.47 -1.44 -21.26
C GLU A 149 -31.91 -2.26 -20.06
N LYS A 150 -32.35 -3.51 -20.29
CA LYS A 150 -32.73 -4.43 -19.20
C LYS A 150 -31.57 -4.75 -18.26
N GLY A 151 -30.37 -5.03 -18.81
CA GLY A 151 -29.18 -5.34 -18.02
C GLY A 151 -28.74 -4.18 -17.13
N LEU A 152 -28.81 -2.96 -17.65
CA LEU A 152 -28.50 -1.75 -16.86
C LEU A 152 -29.55 -1.51 -15.76
N VAL A 153 -30.84 -1.70 -16.06
CA VAL A 153 -31.90 -1.61 -15.02
C VAL A 153 -31.72 -2.70 -13.98
N GLU A 154 -31.40 -3.94 -14.34
CA GLU A 154 -31.11 -5.02 -13.42
C GLU A 154 -29.87 -4.71 -12.55
N PHE A 155 -28.82 -4.09 -13.14
CA PHE A 155 -27.68 -3.62 -12.38
C PHE A 155 -28.09 -2.58 -11.33
N PHE A 156 -28.87 -1.56 -11.68
CA PHE A 156 -29.38 -0.57 -10.71
C PHE A 156 -30.23 -1.22 -9.62
N HIS A 157 -31.06 -2.19 -9.96
CA HIS A 157 -31.82 -2.95 -8.97
C HIS A 157 -30.90 -3.75 -8.02
N SER A 158 -29.78 -4.27 -8.52
CA SER A 158 -28.79 -5.00 -7.71
C SER A 158 -28.12 -4.15 -6.64
N ILE A 159 -28.02 -2.83 -6.87
CA ILE A 159 -27.48 -1.85 -5.94
C ILE A 159 -28.59 -1.06 -5.20
N GLY A 160 -29.83 -1.57 -5.24
CA GLY A 160 -30.94 -1.04 -4.48
C GLY A 160 -31.74 0.11 -5.14
N LYS A 161 -31.38 0.54 -6.33
CA LYS A 161 -32.07 1.63 -7.04
C LYS A 161 -33.25 1.10 -7.84
N TYR A 162 -34.35 0.75 -7.15
CA TYR A 162 -35.51 0.12 -7.76
C TYR A 162 -36.39 1.06 -8.60
N ASN A 163 -36.19 2.37 -8.49
CA ASN A 163 -36.83 3.39 -9.30
C ASN A 163 -36.01 3.78 -10.54
N ALA A 164 -34.83 3.17 -10.71
CA ALA A 164 -33.98 3.50 -11.83
C ALA A 164 -34.64 3.16 -13.17
N THR A 165 -34.54 4.08 -14.12
CA THR A 165 -34.92 3.88 -15.52
C THR A 165 -33.76 4.23 -16.42
N VAL A 166 -33.66 3.47 -17.51
CA VAL A 166 -32.64 3.70 -18.53
C VAL A 166 -33.37 3.76 -19.86
N ASP A 167 -33.35 4.91 -20.51
CA ASP A 167 -33.95 5.11 -21.82
C ASP A 167 -32.87 5.22 -22.89
N ILE A 168 -32.90 4.33 -23.88
CA ILE A 168 -31.95 4.34 -24.99
C ILE A 168 -32.60 4.89 -26.25
N SER A 169 -32.24 6.09 -26.64
CA SER A 169 -32.74 6.74 -27.85
C SER A 169 -31.76 6.61 -29.00
N VAL A 170 -32.31 6.29 -30.19
CA VAL A 170 -31.55 6.10 -31.42
C VAL A 170 -31.90 7.20 -32.43
N THR A 171 -31.00 8.16 -32.59
CA THR A 171 -31.18 9.26 -33.51
C THR A 171 -30.51 8.96 -34.85
N LYS A 172 -31.28 8.97 -35.95
CA LYS A 172 -30.75 8.74 -37.30
C LYS A 172 -29.94 9.92 -37.82
N LEU A 173 -28.78 9.66 -38.34
CA LEU A 173 -27.87 10.60 -38.97
C LEU A 173 -27.71 10.33 -40.46
N PRO A 174 -27.24 11.30 -41.25
CA PRO A 174 -26.96 11.09 -42.70
C PRO A 174 -25.97 9.94 -42.93
N ARG A 175 -26.08 9.28 -44.09
CA ARG A 175 -25.24 8.18 -44.56
C ARG A 175 -25.37 6.90 -43.72
N ASN A 176 -26.59 6.50 -43.38
CA ASN A 176 -26.92 5.30 -42.65
C ASN A 176 -26.14 5.17 -41.32
N ARG A 177 -26.04 6.27 -40.55
CA ARG A 177 -25.44 6.32 -39.22
C ARG A 177 -26.48 6.62 -38.18
N VAL A 178 -26.12 6.31 -36.93
CA VAL A 178 -26.96 6.62 -35.75
C VAL A 178 -26.11 7.20 -34.63
N LYS A 179 -26.76 8.04 -33.85
CA LYS A 179 -26.32 8.45 -32.49
C LYS A 179 -27.11 7.62 -31.51
N LEU A 180 -26.44 7.01 -30.54
CA LEU A 180 -27.03 6.42 -29.35
C LEU A 180 -26.96 7.43 -28.22
N LYS A 181 -28.05 7.65 -27.54
CA LYS A 181 -28.08 8.43 -26.31
C LYS A 181 -28.73 7.57 -25.23
N LEU A 182 -27.96 7.32 -24.14
CA LEU A 182 -28.42 6.62 -22.97
C LEU A 182 -28.72 7.66 -21.89
N GLU A 183 -29.98 7.76 -21.52
CA GLU A 183 -30.44 8.66 -20.45
C GLU A 183 -30.79 7.85 -19.21
N PHE A 184 -30.11 8.18 -18.11
CA PHE A 184 -30.25 7.50 -16.83
C PHE A 184 -31.03 8.37 -15.87
N ASP A 185 -32.12 7.86 -15.33
CA ASP A 185 -32.73 8.37 -14.12
C ASP A 185 -32.52 7.32 -13.02
N GLU A 186 -31.47 7.52 -12.23
CA GLU A 186 -30.98 6.49 -11.30
C GLU A 186 -31.88 6.37 -10.06
N GLY A 187 -32.60 7.42 -9.70
CA GLY A 187 -33.36 7.46 -8.44
C GLY A 187 -32.50 7.32 -7.19
N ASP A 188 -33.14 7.19 -6.04
CA ASP A 188 -32.46 6.95 -4.76
C ASP A 188 -32.34 5.47 -4.47
N ALA A 189 -31.26 5.07 -3.78
CA ALA A 189 -31.08 3.70 -3.34
C ALA A 189 -31.95 3.40 -2.12
N ALA A 190 -32.63 2.27 -2.16
CA ALA A 190 -33.45 1.79 -1.05
C ALA A 190 -32.56 1.38 0.14
N SER A 191 -32.99 1.72 1.35
CA SER A 191 -32.32 1.34 2.59
C SER A 191 -32.80 -0.02 3.10
N ILE A 192 -31.91 -0.75 3.78
CA ILE A 192 -32.22 -2.00 4.45
C ILE A 192 -32.96 -1.67 5.76
N ARG A 193 -34.25 -1.89 5.75
CA ARG A 193 -35.09 -1.66 6.93
C ARG A 193 -34.98 -2.76 7.95
N GLN A 194 -34.92 -4.02 7.49
CA GLN A 194 -34.87 -5.17 8.37
C GLN A 194 -34.24 -6.38 7.66
N ILE A 195 -33.41 -7.11 8.39
CA ILE A 195 -32.89 -8.42 8.01
C ILE A 195 -33.45 -9.43 9.02
N ASN A 196 -34.30 -10.35 8.56
CA ASN A 196 -34.88 -11.41 9.36
C ASN A 196 -34.18 -12.73 9.06
N LEU A 197 -33.67 -13.36 10.11
CA LEU A 197 -33.19 -14.73 10.06
C LEU A 197 -34.26 -15.61 10.72
N VAL A 198 -34.70 -16.66 10.05
CA VAL A 198 -35.77 -17.56 10.52
C VAL A 198 -35.21 -18.97 10.59
N GLY A 199 -35.38 -19.65 11.74
CA GLY A 199 -34.85 -20.99 11.96
C GLY A 199 -33.53 -21.03 12.75
N ASN A 200 -32.99 -19.90 13.16
CA ASN A 200 -31.81 -19.78 14.03
C ASN A 200 -32.26 -19.86 15.51
N GLU A 201 -32.20 -21.06 16.07
CA GLU A 201 -32.57 -21.33 17.48
C GLU A 201 -31.32 -21.29 18.41
N LEU A 202 -30.15 -21.58 17.88
CA LEU A 202 -28.88 -21.71 18.64
C LEU A 202 -28.14 -20.39 18.82
N PHE A 203 -28.23 -19.48 17.89
CA PHE A 203 -27.58 -18.17 17.93
C PHE A 203 -28.61 -17.06 17.69
N SER A 204 -28.50 -15.98 18.42
CA SER A 204 -29.42 -14.85 18.29
C SER A 204 -29.22 -14.10 16.97
N ASN A 205 -30.28 -13.46 16.48
CA ASN A 205 -30.20 -12.59 15.31
C ASN A 205 -29.12 -11.51 15.48
N GLU A 206 -29.04 -10.92 16.68
CA GLU A 206 -28.02 -9.89 16.96
C GLU A 206 -26.59 -10.41 16.82
N GLU A 207 -26.34 -11.66 17.24
CA GLU A 207 -24.99 -12.27 17.13
C GLU A 207 -24.64 -12.56 15.68
N LEU A 208 -25.58 -13.06 14.89
CA LEU A 208 -25.36 -13.37 13.48
C LEU A 208 -25.24 -12.10 12.62
N LEU A 209 -26.06 -11.10 12.90
CA LEU A 209 -26.02 -9.83 12.15
C LEU A 209 -24.79 -8.97 12.47
N LYS A 210 -24.08 -9.19 13.60
CA LYS A 210 -22.78 -8.57 13.85
C LYS A 210 -21.69 -9.03 12.87
N LEU A 211 -21.88 -10.15 12.20
CA LEU A 211 -20.95 -10.65 11.16
C LEU A 211 -21.20 -9.99 9.81
N ALA A 212 -22.40 -9.41 9.64
CA ALA A 212 -22.81 -8.79 8.39
C ALA A 212 -22.16 -7.40 8.24
N GLU A 213 -21.80 -7.07 7.02
CA GLU A 213 -21.43 -5.70 6.63
C GLU A 213 -22.66 -4.82 6.42
N SER A 214 -23.79 -5.45 6.04
CA SER A 214 -25.07 -4.78 5.86
C SER A 214 -25.64 -4.31 7.19
N GLN A 215 -25.90 -3.02 7.30
CA GLN A 215 -26.43 -2.40 8.51
C GLN A 215 -27.90 -2.06 8.36
N GLN A 216 -28.65 -2.13 9.45
CA GLN A 216 -30.05 -1.77 9.52
C GLN A 216 -30.21 -0.43 10.23
N ASP A 217 -31.12 0.44 9.77
CA ASP A 217 -31.55 1.67 10.44
C ASP A 217 -30.41 2.40 11.19
N LEU A 218 -29.43 2.97 10.45
CA LEU A 218 -28.31 3.69 11.06
C LEU A 218 -28.79 4.94 11.79
N PRO A 219 -28.36 5.20 13.04
CA PRO A 219 -28.64 6.45 13.72
C PRO A 219 -28.06 7.64 12.95
N TRP A 220 -28.76 8.77 12.94
CA TRP A 220 -28.42 9.99 12.19
C TRP A 220 -27.02 10.58 12.51
N TRP A 221 -26.38 10.17 13.62
CA TRP A 221 -25.02 10.60 13.99
C TRP A 221 -23.92 9.67 13.46
N GLN A 222 -24.24 8.56 12.85
CA GLN A 222 -23.28 7.60 12.30
C GLN A 222 -23.09 7.86 10.80
N PHE A 223 -22.23 8.82 10.45
CA PHE A 223 -22.04 9.33 9.09
C PHE A 223 -21.24 8.39 8.17
N MET A 224 -20.63 7.32 8.69
CA MET A 224 -19.71 6.45 7.94
C MET A 224 -20.29 5.08 7.60
N GLY A 225 -21.48 4.74 8.09
CA GLY A 225 -22.18 3.50 7.73
C GLY A 225 -23.04 3.70 6.49
N SER A 226 -23.27 2.65 5.72
CA SER A 226 -24.25 2.62 4.63
C SER A 226 -25.31 1.59 4.92
N ASP A 227 -26.56 2.04 5.01
CA ASP A 227 -27.77 1.19 5.11
C ASP A 227 -28.35 0.83 3.74
N ARG A 228 -27.66 1.22 2.66
CA ARG A 228 -28.12 0.99 1.27
C ARG A 228 -28.08 -0.49 0.93
N TYR A 229 -29.14 -0.96 0.31
CA TYR A 229 -29.21 -2.33 -0.16
C TYR A 229 -28.23 -2.55 -1.33
N GLN A 230 -27.43 -3.61 -1.21
CA GLN A 230 -26.62 -4.15 -2.29
C GLN A 230 -26.72 -5.67 -2.27
N LYS A 231 -27.20 -6.25 -3.37
CA LYS A 231 -27.44 -7.69 -3.49
C LYS A 231 -26.18 -8.50 -3.18
N GLN A 232 -25.03 -8.07 -3.73
CA GLN A 232 -23.77 -8.76 -3.56
C GLN A 232 -23.30 -8.74 -2.10
N THR A 233 -23.51 -7.64 -1.38
CA THR A 233 -23.17 -7.54 0.06
C THR A 233 -24.03 -8.49 0.89
N ILE A 234 -25.34 -8.56 0.62
CA ILE A 234 -26.25 -9.50 1.31
C ILE A 234 -25.84 -10.96 1.04
N GLU A 235 -25.53 -11.31 -0.20
CA GLU A 235 -25.04 -12.65 -0.55
C GLU A 235 -23.73 -12.97 0.19
N GLY A 236 -22.81 -12.01 0.28
CA GLY A 236 -21.58 -12.13 1.06
C GLY A 236 -21.83 -12.29 2.56
N ASP A 237 -22.77 -11.54 3.12
CA ASP A 237 -23.15 -11.63 4.53
C ASP A 237 -23.80 -12.98 4.87
N LEU A 238 -24.64 -13.50 3.99
CA LEU A 238 -25.22 -14.84 4.14
C LEU A 238 -24.13 -15.93 4.07
N GLU A 239 -23.10 -15.76 3.23
CA GLU A 239 -21.98 -16.68 3.18
C GLU A 239 -21.09 -16.59 4.44
N LYS A 240 -20.94 -15.38 5.04
CA LYS A 240 -20.29 -15.24 6.35
C LYS A 240 -21.06 -15.97 7.45
N ILE A 241 -22.41 -15.89 7.44
CA ILE A 241 -23.26 -16.64 8.36
C ILE A 241 -23.08 -18.15 8.14
N ARG A 242 -23.06 -18.61 6.89
CA ARG A 242 -22.80 -20.03 6.56
C ARG A 242 -21.44 -20.46 7.11
N SER A 243 -20.38 -19.69 6.85
CA SER A 243 -19.03 -19.96 7.35
C SER A 243 -19.00 -20.02 8.87
N PHE A 244 -19.70 -19.11 9.55
CA PHE A 244 -19.81 -19.08 11.01
C PHE A 244 -20.35 -20.38 11.62
N TYR A 245 -21.38 -20.97 11.00
CA TYR A 245 -21.92 -22.24 11.42
C TYR A 245 -21.01 -23.41 11.09
N LEU A 246 -20.47 -23.45 9.87
CA LEU A 246 -19.51 -24.49 9.45
C LEU A 246 -18.25 -24.51 10.32
N ASP A 247 -17.76 -23.35 10.74
CA ASP A 247 -16.58 -23.22 11.61
C ASP A 247 -16.83 -23.68 13.05
N ARG A 248 -18.12 -23.82 13.44
CA ARG A 248 -18.55 -24.29 14.76
C ARG A 248 -19.09 -25.72 14.77
N GLY A 249 -18.91 -26.42 13.66
CA GLY A 249 -19.22 -27.85 13.54
C GLY A 249 -20.58 -28.17 12.94
N TYR A 250 -21.37 -27.20 12.52
CA TYR A 250 -22.70 -27.42 11.95
C TYR A 250 -22.63 -27.74 10.46
N LEU A 251 -22.11 -28.91 10.12
CA LEU A 251 -21.81 -29.31 8.74
C LEU A 251 -23.06 -29.39 7.84
N ARG A 252 -24.24 -29.65 8.41
CA ARG A 252 -25.54 -29.69 7.70
C ARG A 252 -26.25 -28.34 7.66
N PHE A 253 -25.59 -27.26 8.09
CA PHE A 253 -26.17 -25.92 7.97
C PHE A 253 -26.50 -25.60 6.52
N ASN A 254 -27.69 -25.11 6.31
CA ASN A 254 -28.16 -24.67 4.99
C ASN A 254 -29.02 -23.40 5.09
N ILE A 255 -28.90 -22.57 4.09
CA ILE A 255 -29.83 -21.46 3.85
C ILE A 255 -30.83 -21.94 2.82
N ASP A 256 -32.04 -22.25 3.28
CA ASP A 256 -33.05 -22.88 2.45
C ASP A 256 -33.64 -21.92 1.41
N SER A 257 -33.84 -20.68 1.78
CA SER A 257 -34.30 -19.64 0.86
C SER A 257 -33.96 -18.24 1.37
N THR A 258 -33.75 -17.33 0.44
CA THR A 258 -33.59 -15.90 0.72
C THR A 258 -34.68 -15.15 -0.07
N GLN A 259 -35.45 -14.33 0.62
CA GLN A 259 -36.52 -13.50 0.03
C GLN A 259 -36.18 -12.03 0.27
N VAL A 260 -36.22 -11.24 -0.79
CA VAL A 260 -36.05 -9.79 -0.74
C VAL A 260 -37.38 -9.16 -1.11
N SER A 261 -37.94 -8.39 -0.19
CA SER A 261 -39.24 -7.67 -0.41
C SER A 261 -38.95 -6.17 -0.38
N VAL A 262 -39.51 -5.47 -1.35
CA VAL A 262 -39.37 -4.03 -1.51
C VAL A 262 -40.69 -3.35 -1.12
N SER A 263 -40.58 -2.23 -0.40
CA SER A 263 -41.77 -1.43 -0.03
C SER A 263 -42.52 -0.90 -1.28
N PRO A 264 -43.85 -0.59 -1.20
CA PRO A 264 -44.56 -0.02 -2.32
C PRO A 264 -43.94 1.27 -2.88
N GLU A 265 -43.31 2.07 -2.03
CA GLU A 265 -42.61 3.33 -2.36
C GLU A 265 -41.24 3.07 -2.93
N ARG A 266 -40.72 1.83 -2.89
CA ARG A 266 -39.40 1.38 -3.34
C ARG A 266 -38.23 2.05 -2.64
N GLU A 267 -38.42 2.57 -1.44
CA GLU A 267 -37.42 3.23 -0.61
C GLU A 267 -36.80 2.32 0.46
N SER A 268 -37.49 1.21 0.76
CA SER A 268 -37.08 0.30 1.83
C SER A 268 -37.09 -1.16 1.38
N VAL A 269 -36.09 -1.90 1.86
CA VAL A 269 -35.92 -3.33 1.57
C VAL A 269 -36.00 -4.16 2.87
N TYR A 270 -36.68 -5.27 2.80
CA TYR A 270 -36.77 -6.29 3.84
C TYR A 270 -36.15 -7.57 3.30
N VAL A 271 -35.16 -8.11 4.00
CA VAL A 271 -34.52 -9.37 3.65
C VAL A 271 -34.96 -10.44 4.65
N THR A 272 -35.41 -11.59 4.17
CA THR A 272 -35.72 -12.73 5.03
C THR A 272 -34.99 -13.95 4.53
N ALA A 273 -34.12 -14.53 5.38
CA ALA A 273 -33.40 -15.77 5.10
C ALA A 273 -33.91 -16.88 6.02
N ASN A 274 -34.33 -17.99 5.42
CA ASN A 274 -34.74 -19.20 6.16
C ASN A 274 -33.53 -20.12 6.28
N LEU A 275 -33.22 -20.53 7.51
CA LEU A 275 -32.01 -21.26 7.87
C LEU A 275 -32.41 -22.63 8.44
N THR A 276 -31.59 -23.65 8.17
CA THR A 276 -31.62 -24.94 8.86
C THR A 276 -30.25 -25.15 9.51
N GLU A 277 -30.18 -25.13 10.86
CA GLU A 277 -28.92 -25.14 11.59
C GLU A 277 -28.24 -26.51 11.62
N GLY A 278 -29.00 -27.57 11.77
CA GLY A 278 -28.51 -28.92 11.91
C GLY A 278 -27.85 -29.19 13.28
N VAL A 279 -27.05 -30.28 13.35
CA VAL A 279 -26.34 -30.70 14.57
C VAL A 279 -24.85 -30.57 14.41
N LYS A 280 -24.09 -30.56 15.53
CA LYS A 280 -22.61 -30.51 15.50
C LYS A 280 -22.01 -31.84 15.14
N TYR A 281 -21.00 -31.83 14.29
CA TYR A 281 -20.20 -33.00 13.88
C TYR A 281 -18.78 -32.89 14.41
N LYS A 282 -18.18 -34.04 14.73
CA LYS A 282 -16.77 -34.17 15.08
C LYS A 282 -16.01 -34.82 13.93
N VAL A 283 -14.78 -34.43 13.75
CA VAL A 283 -13.89 -35.07 12.79
C VAL A 283 -13.47 -36.44 13.34
N LYS A 284 -13.92 -37.52 12.70
CA LYS A 284 -13.48 -38.88 13.04
C LYS A 284 -12.02 -39.10 12.69
N GLY A 285 -11.59 -38.59 11.55
CA GLY A 285 -10.24 -38.66 11.03
C GLY A 285 -10.15 -38.06 9.65
N PHE A 286 -8.94 -38.05 9.10
CA PHE A 286 -8.73 -37.61 7.73
C PHE A 286 -7.69 -38.49 7.03
N ASP A 287 -7.89 -38.71 5.74
CA ASP A 287 -7.01 -39.51 4.88
C ASP A 287 -6.75 -38.76 3.56
N PHE A 288 -5.68 -39.16 2.87
CA PHE A 288 -5.34 -38.61 1.58
C PHE A 288 -5.58 -39.62 0.48
N ILE A 289 -6.09 -39.16 -0.67
CA ILE A 289 -6.17 -39.96 -1.91
C ILE A 289 -5.45 -39.14 -3.01
N GLY A 290 -4.61 -39.79 -3.79
CA GLY A 290 -3.89 -39.18 -4.90
C GLY A 290 -2.38 -39.13 -4.64
N ASP A 291 -1.68 -38.24 -5.34
CA ASP A 291 -0.21 -38.15 -5.28
C ASP A 291 0.25 -36.91 -4.51
N LEU A 292 0.86 -37.15 -3.36
CA LEU A 292 1.48 -36.08 -2.53
C LEU A 292 3.00 -36.02 -2.71
N LEU A 293 3.52 -36.58 -3.80
CA LEU A 293 4.96 -36.59 -4.15
C LEU A 293 5.85 -37.24 -3.07
N GLY A 294 5.32 -38.27 -2.36
CA GLY A 294 6.00 -38.92 -1.27
C GLY A 294 6.17 -38.12 0.00
N ARG A 295 5.35 -37.06 0.20
CA ARG A 295 5.46 -36.12 1.34
C ARG A 295 4.24 -36.15 2.27
N GLU A 296 3.50 -37.25 2.25
CA GLU A 296 2.25 -37.40 3.01
C GLU A 296 2.45 -37.17 4.52
N ASP A 297 3.47 -37.83 5.12
CA ASP A 297 3.73 -37.68 6.56
C ASP A 297 4.06 -36.27 6.98
N LEU A 298 4.83 -35.53 6.15
CA LEU A 298 5.14 -34.13 6.40
C LEU A 298 3.89 -33.26 6.34
N ILE A 299 3.08 -33.40 5.28
CA ILE A 299 1.86 -32.66 5.10
C ILE A 299 0.90 -32.96 6.25
N LYS A 300 0.74 -34.25 6.62
CA LYS A 300 -0.09 -34.70 7.74
C LYS A 300 0.32 -34.08 9.08
N SER A 301 1.61 -33.85 9.28
CA SER A 301 2.12 -33.22 10.51
C SER A 301 1.87 -31.72 10.61
N VAL A 302 1.76 -31.02 9.48
CA VAL A 302 1.72 -29.54 9.43
C VAL A 302 0.30 -29.01 9.29
N ILE A 303 -0.60 -29.71 8.61
CA ILE A 303 -2.00 -29.27 8.49
C ILE A 303 -2.70 -29.24 9.86
N PRO A 304 -3.59 -28.27 10.10
CA PRO A 304 -4.21 -28.09 11.41
C PRO A 304 -5.36 -29.07 11.71
N LEU A 305 -5.72 -29.99 10.79
CA LEU A 305 -6.78 -30.98 11.01
C LEU A 305 -6.40 -31.97 12.10
N ARG A 306 -7.33 -32.26 13.02
CA ARG A 306 -7.14 -33.24 14.11
C ARG A 306 -8.36 -34.10 14.29
N ALA A 307 -8.16 -35.41 14.51
CA ALA A 307 -9.22 -36.34 14.86
C ALA A 307 -9.78 -36.03 16.26
N GLY A 308 -11.09 -36.14 16.45
CA GLY A 308 -11.79 -35.90 17.70
C GLY A 308 -12.20 -34.45 17.96
N GLU A 309 -11.69 -33.51 17.21
CA GLU A 309 -12.09 -32.09 17.28
C GLU A 309 -13.43 -31.85 16.57
N LEU A 310 -14.09 -30.75 16.90
CA LEU A 310 -15.27 -30.32 16.17
C LEU A 310 -14.89 -30.00 14.72
N TYR A 311 -15.77 -30.35 13.78
CA TYR A 311 -15.61 -29.92 12.40
C TYR A 311 -15.49 -28.40 12.33
N ASN A 312 -14.58 -27.92 11.52
CA ASN A 312 -14.37 -26.50 11.29
C ASN A 312 -14.09 -26.28 9.79
N GLY A 313 -14.97 -25.56 9.13
CA GLY A 313 -14.90 -25.32 7.68
C GLY A 313 -13.65 -24.53 7.28
N SER A 314 -13.27 -23.52 8.04
CA SER A 314 -12.09 -22.71 7.75
C SER A 314 -10.79 -23.51 7.93
N VAL A 315 -10.74 -24.47 8.87
CA VAL A 315 -9.60 -25.40 9.04
C VAL A 315 -9.47 -26.34 7.84
N VAL A 316 -10.58 -26.82 7.29
CA VAL A 316 -10.57 -27.66 6.08
C VAL A 316 -10.08 -26.85 4.89
N THR A 317 -10.67 -25.68 4.63
CA THR A 317 -10.27 -24.82 3.50
C THR A 317 -8.79 -24.40 3.60
N SER A 318 -8.34 -23.98 4.78
CA SER A 318 -6.93 -23.62 4.98
C SER A 318 -6.00 -24.82 4.81
N SER A 319 -6.43 -26.04 5.12
CA SER A 319 -5.65 -27.26 4.85
C SER A 319 -5.54 -27.53 3.35
N GLU A 320 -6.63 -27.37 2.59
CA GLU A 320 -6.60 -27.49 1.12
C GLU A 320 -5.66 -26.45 0.49
N GLU A 321 -5.78 -25.17 0.89
CA GLU A 321 -4.94 -24.10 0.38
C GLU A 321 -3.46 -24.27 0.78
N PHE A 322 -3.20 -24.78 1.99
CA PHE A 322 -1.85 -25.13 2.41
C PHE A 322 -1.24 -26.20 1.50
N ILE A 323 -1.99 -27.30 1.20
CA ILE A 323 -1.51 -28.37 0.32
C ILE A 323 -1.26 -27.84 -1.09
N LYS A 324 -2.19 -27.05 -1.66
CA LYS A 324 -2.01 -26.41 -2.98
C LYS A 324 -0.77 -25.52 -3.01
N SER A 325 -0.62 -24.62 -2.04
CA SER A 325 0.54 -23.72 -1.98
C SER A 325 1.85 -24.47 -1.71
N TYR A 326 1.81 -25.57 -0.96
CA TYR A 326 2.97 -26.43 -0.75
C TYR A 326 3.42 -27.10 -2.05
N LEU A 327 2.48 -27.69 -2.82
CA LEU A 327 2.76 -28.31 -4.11
C LEU A 327 3.24 -27.28 -5.16
N ALA A 328 2.66 -26.08 -5.14
CA ALA A 328 3.06 -24.99 -6.02
C ALA A 328 4.53 -24.56 -5.85
N ARG A 329 5.10 -24.68 -4.63
CA ARG A 329 6.55 -24.45 -4.41
C ARG A 329 7.46 -25.34 -5.21
N PHE A 330 6.96 -26.51 -5.65
CA PHE A 330 7.69 -27.48 -6.47
C PHE A 330 7.28 -27.45 -7.94
N GLY A 331 6.57 -26.41 -8.36
CA GLY A 331 6.15 -26.17 -9.73
C GLY A 331 4.81 -26.78 -10.13
N TYR A 332 4.06 -27.35 -9.20
CA TYR A 332 2.72 -27.89 -9.43
C TYR A 332 1.67 -26.79 -9.17
N ALA A 333 1.71 -25.76 -10.01
CA ALA A 333 0.91 -24.54 -9.84
C ALA A 333 -0.61 -24.79 -9.99
N ASN A 334 -0.98 -25.81 -10.73
CA ASN A 334 -2.37 -26.19 -11.02
C ASN A 334 -2.84 -27.37 -10.18
N ALA A 335 -2.25 -27.59 -8.99
CA ALA A 335 -2.66 -28.67 -8.11
C ALA A 335 -4.12 -28.49 -7.66
N GLU A 336 -4.91 -29.53 -7.84
CA GLU A 336 -6.30 -29.57 -7.34
C GLU A 336 -6.33 -30.35 -6.02
N VAL A 337 -6.90 -29.73 -5.00
CA VAL A 337 -7.15 -30.36 -3.71
C VAL A 337 -8.61 -30.14 -3.38
N ARG A 338 -9.33 -31.22 -3.07
CA ARG A 338 -10.73 -31.19 -2.71
C ARG A 338 -10.97 -32.12 -1.54
N THR A 339 -11.67 -31.66 -0.54
CA THR A 339 -12.07 -32.49 0.60
C THR A 339 -13.45 -33.08 0.35
N ILE A 340 -13.55 -34.38 0.51
CA ILE A 340 -14.79 -35.16 0.37
C ILE A 340 -15.19 -35.58 1.78
N PRO A 341 -16.27 -35.03 2.36
CA PRO A 341 -16.76 -35.45 3.67
C PRO A 341 -17.65 -36.69 3.55
N GLU A 342 -17.39 -37.69 4.35
CA GLU A 342 -18.27 -38.83 4.59
C GLU A 342 -18.94 -38.65 5.95
N ILE A 343 -20.23 -38.38 5.96
CA ILE A 343 -20.99 -37.96 7.15
C ILE A 343 -21.73 -39.16 7.73
N ASP A 344 -21.48 -39.47 9.01
CA ASP A 344 -22.22 -40.44 9.81
C ASP A 344 -23.18 -39.63 10.72
N ASP A 345 -24.44 -39.51 10.28
CA ASP A 345 -25.48 -38.75 10.98
C ASP A 345 -25.86 -39.41 12.33
N GLU A 346 -25.75 -40.75 12.46
CA GLU A 346 -26.09 -41.48 13.70
C GLU A 346 -25.07 -41.16 14.81
N LYS A 347 -23.75 -41.11 14.45
CA LYS A 347 -22.68 -40.81 15.40
C LYS A 347 -22.31 -39.35 15.49
N GLN A 348 -22.86 -38.51 14.60
CA GLN A 348 -22.47 -37.12 14.44
C GLN A 348 -20.97 -36.96 14.20
N GLU A 349 -20.41 -37.81 13.34
CA GLU A 349 -19.01 -37.83 12.97
C GLU A 349 -18.86 -37.64 11.46
N VAL A 350 -17.71 -37.05 11.05
CA VAL A 350 -17.34 -36.90 9.66
C VAL A 350 -15.94 -37.42 9.43
N GLN A 351 -15.78 -38.29 8.44
CA GLN A 351 -14.48 -38.68 7.89
C GLN A 351 -14.15 -37.76 6.72
N LEU A 352 -12.99 -37.15 6.72
CA LEU A 352 -12.55 -36.24 5.67
C LEU A 352 -11.55 -36.92 4.74
N THR A 353 -11.83 -37.01 3.46
CA THR A 353 -10.93 -37.51 2.45
C THR A 353 -10.43 -36.39 1.58
N LEU A 354 -9.12 -36.01 1.71
CA LEU A 354 -8.49 -35.00 0.88
C LEU A 354 -7.98 -35.65 -0.41
N SER A 355 -8.66 -35.38 -1.51
CA SER A 355 -8.25 -35.83 -2.85
C SER A 355 -7.28 -34.82 -3.44
N VAL A 356 -6.05 -35.27 -3.70
CA VAL A 356 -4.95 -34.46 -4.19
C VAL A 356 -4.53 -34.92 -5.58
N ASN A 357 -4.64 -34.03 -6.54
CA ASN A 357 -4.13 -34.18 -7.89
C ASN A 357 -3.11 -33.07 -8.18
N PRO A 358 -1.81 -33.35 -8.15
CA PRO A 358 -0.78 -32.33 -8.39
C PRO A 358 -0.77 -31.82 -9.84
N GLY A 359 -1.31 -32.59 -10.78
CA GLY A 359 -1.22 -32.27 -12.19
C GLY A 359 0.20 -32.39 -12.75
N LYS A 360 0.49 -31.66 -13.82
CA LYS A 360 1.84 -31.57 -14.41
C LYS A 360 2.61 -30.41 -13.80
N ARG A 361 3.94 -30.55 -13.72
CA ARG A 361 4.81 -29.43 -13.37
C ARG A 361 4.84 -28.45 -14.55
N VAL A 362 4.61 -27.16 -14.27
CA VAL A 362 4.52 -26.12 -15.28
C VAL A 362 5.73 -25.19 -15.18
N TYR A 363 6.28 -24.81 -16.33
CA TYR A 363 7.45 -23.92 -16.45
C TYR A 363 7.07 -22.63 -17.15
N VAL A 364 7.67 -21.52 -16.70
CA VAL A 364 7.53 -20.23 -17.37
C VAL A 364 8.49 -20.20 -18.55
N ARG A 365 7.96 -20.14 -19.78
CA ARG A 365 8.77 -20.03 -21.00
C ARG A 365 9.36 -18.64 -21.11
N ARG A 366 8.54 -17.62 -21.02
CA ARG A 366 8.91 -16.19 -21.06
C ARG A 366 7.97 -15.34 -20.24
N ILE A 367 8.50 -14.18 -19.81
CA ILE A 367 7.72 -13.12 -19.20
C ILE A 367 7.68 -11.94 -20.18
N ILE A 368 6.50 -11.51 -20.55
CA ILE A 368 6.27 -10.38 -21.42
C ILE A 368 5.77 -9.22 -20.57
N VAL A 369 6.35 -8.05 -20.74
CA VAL A 369 5.93 -6.84 -20.03
C VAL A 369 5.35 -5.87 -21.06
N GLY A 370 4.15 -5.38 -20.80
CA GLY A 370 3.45 -4.42 -21.64
C GLY A 370 2.88 -3.25 -20.86
N GLY A 371 2.71 -2.09 -21.51
CA GLY A 371 2.18 -0.88 -20.90
C GLY A 371 3.24 0.08 -20.35
N ASN A 372 4.52 -0.33 -20.29
CA ASN A 372 5.63 0.51 -19.88
C ASN A 372 6.10 1.39 -21.04
N GLN A 373 5.58 2.61 -21.13
CA GLN A 373 5.92 3.56 -22.20
C GLN A 373 7.16 4.38 -21.87
N ASN A 374 7.35 4.72 -20.60
CA ASN A 374 8.44 5.57 -20.10
C ASN A 374 9.50 4.77 -19.34
N THR A 375 9.12 3.67 -18.70
CA THR A 375 10.03 2.86 -17.86
C THR A 375 10.71 1.79 -18.73
N ALA A 376 12.02 1.65 -18.59
CA ALA A 376 12.77 0.58 -19.25
C ALA A 376 12.32 -0.81 -18.73
N ASP A 377 12.24 -1.79 -19.62
CA ASP A 377 11.82 -3.17 -19.31
C ASP A 377 12.72 -3.80 -18.20
N GLU A 378 14.02 -3.52 -18.22
CA GLU A 378 14.98 -3.96 -17.20
C GLU A 378 14.60 -3.52 -15.79
N VAL A 379 14.05 -2.32 -15.64
CA VAL A 379 13.62 -1.77 -14.34
C VAL A 379 12.50 -2.59 -13.72
N LEU A 380 11.57 -3.10 -14.54
CA LEU A 380 10.47 -3.94 -14.09
C LEU A 380 10.95 -5.39 -13.86
N ARG A 381 11.78 -5.91 -14.74
CA ARG A 381 12.29 -7.29 -14.64
C ARG A 381 13.17 -7.50 -13.40
N ARG A 382 13.97 -6.53 -12.98
CA ARG A 382 14.80 -6.65 -11.78
C ARG A 382 14.00 -6.75 -10.48
N GLU A 383 12.75 -6.30 -10.48
CA GLU A 383 11.83 -6.46 -9.33
C GLU A 383 11.12 -7.83 -9.31
N MET A 384 11.24 -8.61 -10.39
CA MET A 384 10.53 -9.89 -10.49
C MET A 384 11.25 -10.98 -9.73
N THR A 385 10.50 -11.73 -8.94
CA THR A 385 10.98 -12.94 -8.25
C THR A 385 10.72 -14.22 -9.04
N GLN A 386 9.72 -14.19 -9.95
CA GLN A 386 9.50 -15.26 -10.91
C GLN A 386 10.50 -15.12 -12.06
N LEU A 387 11.26 -16.18 -12.37
CA LEU A 387 12.24 -16.19 -13.45
C LEU A 387 11.73 -16.98 -14.65
N GLU A 388 12.18 -16.58 -15.84
CA GLU A 388 12.03 -17.36 -17.05
C GLU A 388 12.82 -18.68 -16.98
N GLY A 389 12.29 -19.76 -17.54
CA GLY A 389 12.87 -21.10 -17.45
C GLY A 389 12.68 -21.81 -16.11
N ALA A 390 12.24 -21.09 -15.08
CA ALA A 390 11.91 -21.70 -13.80
C ALA A 390 10.48 -22.26 -13.81
N TRP A 391 10.17 -23.11 -12.83
CA TRP A 391 8.79 -23.56 -12.64
C TRP A 391 7.87 -22.41 -12.24
N LEU A 392 6.62 -22.49 -12.67
CA LEU A 392 5.59 -21.52 -12.34
C LEU A 392 5.28 -21.56 -10.84
N SER A 393 5.33 -20.39 -10.21
CA SER A 393 4.96 -20.22 -8.81
C SER A 393 4.02 -19.01 -8.67
N ASN A 394 2.75 -19.27 -8.37
CA ASN A 394 1.78 -18.20 -8.13
C ASN A 394 2.24 -17.24 -7.02
N GLN A 395 2.90 -17.79 -5.98
CA GLN A 395 3.48 -16.97 -4.91
C GLN A 395 4.56 -16.00 -5.44
N ASN A 396 5.42 -16.48 -6.37
CA ASN A 396 6.44 -15.62 -6.97
C ASN A 396 5.83 -14.60 -7.94
N LEU A 397 4.78 -14.96 -8.68
CA LEU A 397 4.06 -14.04 -9.55
C LEU A 397 3.39 -12.92 -8.74
N GLU A 398 2.64 -13.27 -7.70
CA GLU A 398 2.03 -12.29 -6.81
C GLU A 398 3.07 -11.40 -6.12
N ARG A 399 4.20 -11.99 -5.68
CA ARG A 399 5.30 -11.20 -5.12
C ARG A 399 5.90 -10.25 -6.15
N SER A 400 6.10 -10.71 -7.38
CA SER A 400 6.59 -9.86 -8.49
C SER A 400 5.62 -8.72 -8.76
N LYS A 401 4.32 -9.00 -8.85
CA LYS A 401 3.26 -8.01 -8.99
C LYS A 401 3.34 -6.95 -7.88
N LEU A 402 3.38 -7.39 -6.62
CA LEU A 402 3.47 -6.49 -5.47
C LEU A 402 4.75 -5.67 -5.44
N GLN A 403 5.89 -6.23 -5.86
CA GLN A 403 7.16 -5.50 -5.92
C GLN A 403 7.13 -4.42 -6.99
N ILE A 404 6.64 -4.74 -8.19
CA ILE A 404 6.49 -3.76 -9.27
C ILE A 404 5.46 -2.69 -8.87
N GLN A 405 4.34 -3.06 -8.26
CA GLN A 405 3.31 -2.10 -7.82
C GLN A 405 3.77 -1.16 -6.70
N ARG A 406 4.81 -1.53 -5.94
CA ARG A 406 5.44 -0.64 -4.94
C ARG A 406 6.30 0.47 -5.54
N LEU A 407 6.64 0.37 -6.81
CA LEU A 407 7.36 1.42 -7.51
C LEU A 407 6.47 2.67 -7.58
N PRO A 408 6.95 3.84 -7.16
CA PRO A 408 6.11 5.04 -7.03
C PRO A 408 5.56 5.57 -8.36
N TYR A 409 6.05 5.07 -9.48
CA TYR A 409 5.65 5.42 -10.83
C TYR A 409 4.75 4.34 -11.49
N MET A 410 4.23 3.37 -10.72
CA MET A 410 3.26 2.38 -11.17
C MET A 410 1.91 2.62 -10.49
N GLU A 411 0.85 2.70 -11.28
CA GLU A 411 -0.53 2.86 -10.80
C GLU A 411 -1.16 1.49 -10.55
N THR A 412 -1.16 0.63 -11.57
CA THR A 412 -1.69 -0.73 -11.50
C THR A 412 -0.75 -1.71 -12.20
N VAL A 413 -0.70 -2.91 -11.67
CA VAL A 413 0.07 -4.02 -12.22
C VAL A 413 -0.79 -5.26 -12.17
N ASP A 414 -0.98 -5.91 -13.31
CA ASP A 414 -1.68 -7.17 -13.40
C ASP A 414 -0.86 -8.17 -14.21
N PHE A 415 -1.15 -9.45 -14.03
CA PHE A 415 -0.53 -10.49 -14.84
C PHE A 415 -1.56 -11.53 -15.29
N ASN A 416 -1.31 -12.09 -16.45
CA ASN A 416 -2.08 -13.20 -17.00
C ASN A 416 -1.15 -14.34 -17.37
N VAL A 417 -1.57 -15.57 -17.05
CA VAL A 417 -0.82 -16.78 -17.37
C VAL A 417 -1.43 -17.42 -18.60
N VAL A 418 -0.69 -17.44 -19.72
CA VAL A 418 -1.17 -17.90 -21.01
C VAL A 418 -0.51 -19.24 -21.35
N PRO A 419 -1.28 -20.35 -21.50
CA PRO A 419 -0.75 -21.64 -21.94
C PRO A 419 -0.11 -21.54 -23.32
N VAL A 420 1.05 -22.19 -23.49
CA VAL A 420 1.71 -22.24 -24.79
C VAL A 420 1.00 -23.26 -25.69
N PRO A 421 0.48 -22.87 -26.86
CA PRO A 421 -0.22 -23.79 -27.74
C PRO A 421 0.65 -25.01 -28.12
N GLY A 422 0.11 -26.21 -27.93
CA GLY A 422 0.76 -27.48 -28.26
C GLY A 422 1.83 -27.98 -27.26
N VAL A 423 1.99 -27.28 -26.13
CA VAL A 423 2.91 -27.67 -25.05
C VAL A 423 2.18 -27.59 -23.72
N ASP A 424 1.98 -28.74 -23.07
CA ASP A 424 1.13 -28.84 -21.86
C ASP A 424 1.82 -28.42 -20.56
N ASP A 425 3.16 -28.27 -20.56
CA ASP A 425 3.98 -28.01 -19.39
C ASP A 425 4.65 -26.62 -19.40
N GLN A 426 4.27 -25.75 -20.35
CA GLN A 426 4.82 -24.40 -20.45
C GLN A 426 3.74 -23.33 -20.55
N VAL A 427 4.04 -22.19 -19.94
CA VAL A 427 3.22 -20.99 -19.99
C VAL A 427 4.07 -19.77 -20.31
N ASP A 428 3.47 -18.79 -20.96
CA ASP A 428 3.95 -17.41 -20.99
C ASP A 428 3.23 -16.63 -19.90
N VAL A 429 3.91 -15.64 -19.33
CA VAL A 429 3.31 -14.76 -18.32
C VAL A 429 3.34 -13.33 -18.88
N ASP A 430 2.17 -12.76 -19.05
CA ASP A 430 1.99 -11.41 -19.58
C ASP A 430 1.72 -10.46 -18.41
N PHE A 431 2.71 -9.63 -18.04
CA PHE A 431 2.52 -8.54 -17.09
C PHE A 431 2.03 -7.30 -17.83
N THR A 432 0.93 -6.73 -17.40
CA THR A 432 0.40 -5.46 -17.88
C THR A 432 0.54 -4.42 -16.79
N VAL A 433 1.28 -3.35 -17.10
CA VAL A 433 1.47 -2.25 -16.16
C VAL A 433 0.80 -0.98 -16.69
N LYS A 434 0.30 -0.18 -15.77
CA LYS A 434 -0.15 1.18 -16.02
C LYS A 434 0.74 2.13 -15.24
N GLU A 435 1.44 2.99 -15.96
CA GLU A 435 2.34 3.98 -15.36
C GLU A 435 1.56 5.20 -14.85
N GLN A 436 2.07 5.80 -13.79
CA GLN A 436 1.65 7.11 -13.30
C GLN A 436 2.83 8.08 -13.29
N SER A 437 2.60 9.35 -12.97
CA SER A 437 3.66 10.36 -12.90
C SER A 437 4.72 9.95 -11.88
N ALA A 438 5.97 9.88 -12.31
CA ALA A 438 7.14 9.61 -11.47
C ALA A 438 7.63 10.85 -10.72
N GLY A 439 7.21 12.04 -11.17
CA GLY A 439 7.53 13.31 -10.57
C GLY A 439 6.60 13.66 -9.42
N SER A 440 7.14 14.06 -8.30
CA SER A 440 6.41 14.58 -7.15
C SER A 440 6.90 15.97 -6.78
N PHE A 441 5.96 16.86 -6.50
CA PHE A 441 6.22 18.18 -5.93
C PHE A 441 5.57 18.25 -4.55
N ASN A 442 6.37 18.51 -3.55
CA ASN A 442 5.92 18.65 -2.18
C ASN A 442 6.24 20.06 -1.67
N ALA A 443 5.22 20.79 -1.24
CA ALA A 443 5.39 22.04 -0.52
C ALA A 443 4.71 21.91 0.83
N GLY A 444 5.46 22.06 1.90
CA GLY A 444 4.99 21.89 3.26
C GLY A 444 5.23 23.13 4.11
N LEU A 445 4.26 23.42 4.97
CA LEU A 445 4.38 24.38 6.05
C LEU A 445 4.25 23.60 7.36
N ALA A 446 5.23 23.70 8.23
CA ALA A 446 5.19 23.07 9.55
C ALA A 446 5.46 24.14 10.63
N TYR A 447 4.93 23.91 11.81
CA TYR A 447 5.22 24.73 12.97
C TYR A 447 5.63 23.85 14.14
N GLY A 448 6.77 24.14 14.71
CA GLY A 448 7.23 23.53 15.95
C GLY A 448 7.47 24.60 16.99
N SER A 449 7.16 24.30 18.25
CA SER A 449 7.35 25.26 19.37
C SER A 449 8.80 25.74 19.51
N TYR A 450 9.75 25.01 18.91
CA TYR A 450 11.19 25.26 18.98
C TYR A 450 11.77 25.76 17.64
N LEU A 451 11.44 25.09 16.54
CA LEU A 451 11.96 25.46 15.21
C LEU A 451 11.20 26.61 14.56
N GLY A 452 10.14 27.09 15.22
CA GLY A 452 9.28 28.12 14.66
C GLY A 452 8.57 27.63 13.40
N LEU A 453 8.33 28.57 12.51
CA LEU A 453 7.74 28.30 11.21
C LEU A 453 8.80 27.67 10.28
N GLN A 454 8.45 26.55 9.67
CA GLN A 454 9.30 25.81 8.76
C GLN A 454 8.64 25.75 7.39
N PHE A 455 9.44 25.96 6.35
CA PHE A 455 9.05 25.75 4.96
C PHE A 455 9.88 24.64 4.38
N ASN A 456 9.21 23.70 3.73
CA ASN A 456 9.82 22.60 3.02
C ASN A 456 9.33 22.61 1.57
N ILE A 457 10.23 22.60 0.61
CA ILE A 457 9.94 22.42 -0.81
C ILE A 457 10.79 21.28 -1.31
N GLY A 458 10.13 20.25 -1.85
CA GLY A 458 10.78 19.10 -2.44
C GLY A 458 10.27 18.84 -3.86
N VAL A 459 11.19 18.61 -4.77
CA VAL A 459 10.92 18.11 -6.12
C VAL A 459 11.67 16.81 -6.27
N THR A 460 10.96 15.74 -6.56
CA THR A 460 11.57 14.40 -6.71
C THR A 460 11.04 13.76 -7.99
N GLU A 461 11.95 13.27 -8.82
CA GLU A 461 11.67 12.41 -9.95
C GLU A 461 12.19 11.01 -9.62
N SER A 462 11.27 10.04 -9.49
CA SER A 462 11.59 8.68 -9.04
C SER A 462 11.95 7.72 -10.16
N ASN A 463 11.79 8.14 -11.42
CA ASN A 463 12.12 7.34 -12.59
C ASN A 463 12.85 8.19 -13.64
N PHE A 464 13.95 8.80 -13.22
CA PHE A 464 14.69 9.71 -14.07
C PHE A 464 15.15 9.05 -15.38
N LEU A 465 14.69 9.58 -16.51
CA LEU A 465 14.91 9.05 -17.86
C LEU A 465 14.49 7.57 -18.05
N GLY A 466 13.53 7.09 -17.26
CA GLY A 466 13.02 5.72 -17.38
C GLY A 466 13.92 4.64 -16.79
N THR A 467 14.99 5.00 -16.11
CA THR A 467 16.01 4.07 -15.58
C THR A 467 15.67 3.53 -14.18
N GLY A 468 14.59 4.02 -13.56
CA GLY A 468 14.25 3.74 -12.16
C GLY A 468 15.18 4.43 -11.16
N ASN A 469 16.06 5.33 -11.60
CA ASN A 469 16.92 6.13 -10.76
C ASN A 469 16.14 7.35 -10.26
N GLN A 470 16.48 7.79 -9.06
CA GLN A 470 15.81 8.93 -8.43
C GLN A 470 16.72 10.15 -8.42
N ILE A 471 16.17 11.31 -8.78
CA ILE A 471 16.78 12.61 -8.55
C ILE A 471 15.87 13.46 -7.68
N GLY A 472 16.44 14.12 -6.68
CA GLY A 472 15.66 14.94 -5.73
C GLY A 472 16.34 16.26 -5.44
N LEU A 473 15.56 17.33 -5.42
CA LEU A 473 15.97 18.66 -4.94
C LEU A 473 15.11 19.00 -3.72
N ASN A 474 15.76 19.26 -2.58
CA ASN A 474 15.07 19.63 -1.36
C ASN A 474 15.60 20.97 -0.85
N LEU A 475 14.67 21.83 -0.46
CA LEU A 475 14.93 23.11 0.20
C LEU A 475 14.14 23.11 1.50
N ASN A 476 14.85 23.28 2.61
CA ASN A 476 14.25 23.38 3.92
C ASN A 476 14.71 24.69 4.58
N THR A 477 13.78 25.43 5.15
CA THR A 477 14.10 26.63 5.93
C THR A 477 13.29 26.65 7.21
N SER A 478 13.95 27.06 8.29
CA SER A 478 13.33 27.24 9.60
C SER A 478 13.99 28.43 10.30
N THR A 479 13.52 28.79 11.48
CA THR A 479 14.18 29.81 12.28
C THR A 479 15.61 29.36 12.62
N GLY A 480 16.62 30.01 12.02
CA GLY A 480 18.04 29.71 12.27
C GLY A 480 18.62 28.51 11.51
N SER A 481 17.89 27.88 10.58
CA SER A 481 18.49 26.83 9.75
C SER A 481 17.93 26.86 8.33
N GLU A 482 18.83 26.85 7.35
CA GLU A 482 18.52 26.77 5.93
C GLU A 482 19.34 25.64 5.32
N SER A 483 18.71 24.84 4.47
CA SER A 483 19.44 23.80 3.75
C SER A 483 18.88 23.58 2.36
N VAL A 484 19.77 23.34 1.42
CA VAL A 484 19.49 22.97 0.03
C VAL A 484 20.27 21.69 -0.26
N SER A 485 19.61 20.69 -0.83
CA SER A 485 20.29 19.46 -1.24
C SER A 485 19.79 18.97 -2.58
N LEU A 486 20.69 18.56 -3.43
CA LEU A 486 20.45 17.82 -4.66
C LEU A 486 20.97 16.38 -4.45
N SER A 487 20.12 15.41 -4.69
CA SER A 487 20.44 13.99 -4.53
C SER A 487 20.16 13.22 -5.81
N TYR A 488 20.99 12.23 -6.07
CA TYR A 488 20.81 11.22 -7.11
C TYR A 488 20.97 9.86 -6.47
N THR A 489 20.06 8.94 -6.75
CA THR A 489 20.10 7.57 -6.19
C THR A 489 19.83 6.56 -7.28
N ASP A 490 20.74 5.62 -7.44
CA ASP A 490 20.58 4.40 -8.23
C ASP A 490 20.30 3.24 -7.26
N PRO A 491 19.06 2.72 -7.20
CA PRO A 491 18.71 1.63 -6.28
C PRO A 491 19.32 0.27 -6.69
N TYR A 492 19.73 0.13 -7.96
CA TYR A 492 20.30 -1.07 -8.53
C TYR A 492 21.59 -0.78 -9.29
N PHE A 493 22.56 -0.13 -8.64
CA PHE A 493 23.88 0.11 -9.17
C PHE A 493 24.58 -1.20 -9.60
N THR A 494 24.25 -2.30 -8.94
CA THR A 494 24.56 -3.65 -9.39
C THR A 494 23.28 -4.49 -9.46
N PRO A 495 23.22 -5.55 -10.30
CA PRO A 495 22.06 -6.44 -10.40
C PRO A 495 21.62 -7.08 -9.08
N ASP A 496 22.53 -7.23 -8.12
CA ASP A 496 22.28 -7.82 -6.81
C ASP A 496 21.58 -6.85 -5.83
N GLY A 497 21.18 -5.64 -6.30
CA GLY A 497 20.46 -4.67 -5.48
C GLY A 497 21.35 -3.81 -4.59
N VAL A 498 22.66 -3.73 -4.88
CA VAL A 498 23.54 -2.73 -4.27
C VAL A 498 23.11 -1.36 -4.77
N SER A 499 22.79 -0.45 -3.86
CA SER A 499 22.40 0.91 -4.23
C SER A 499 23.57 1.88 -4.13
N GLN A 500 23.56 2.89 -4.98
CA GLN A 500 24.51 4.02 -4.93
C GLN A 500 23.72 5.33 -4.82
N GLY A 501 24.07 6.16 -3.85
CA GLY A 501 23.53 7.51 -3.67
C GLY A 501 24.65 8.54 -3.78
N SER A 502 24.39 9.66 -4.43
CA SER A 502 25.28 10.83 -4.45
C SER A 502 24.48 12.07 -4.07
N SER A 503 25.08 12.98 -3.35
CA SER A 503 24.42 14.22 -2.93
C SER A 503 25.39 15.39 -2.92
N ILE A 504 24.83 16.56 -3.23
CA ILE A 504 25.48 17.86 -3.06
C ILE A 504 24.57 18.64 -2.12
N PHE A 505 25.15 19.30 -1.12
CA PHE A 505 24.35 20.04 -0.16
C PHE A 505 25.02 21.36 0.23
N TYR A 506 24.17 22.29 0.64
CA TYR A 506 24.51 23.53 1.34
C TYR A 506 23.65 23.60 2.59
N ARG A 507 24.25 24.00 3.72
CA ARG A 507 23.56 24.25 4.98
C ARG A 507 24.10 25.51 5.65
N ASN A 508 23.21 26.33 6.14
CA ASN A 508 23.48 27.48 7.00
C ASN A 508 22.75 27.30 8.33
N TYR A 509 23.44 27.43 9.44
CA TYR A 509 22.91 27.17 10.77
C TYR A 509 23.37 28.27 11.74
N ASP A 510 22.42 28.86 12.48
CA ASP A 510 22.64 29.86 13.53
C ASP A 510 22.20 29.28 14.86
N ALA A 511 23.16 28.88 15.70
CA ALA A 511 22.91 28.23 16.97
C ALA A 511 22.22 29.13 18.00
N SER A 512 22.45 30.46 17.93
CA SER A 512 21.85 31.44 18.84
C SER A 512 20.32 31.42 18.85
N LYS A 513 19.73 31.00 17.72
CA LYS A 513 18.27 30.86 17.57
C LYS A 513 17.67 29.64 18.27
N PHE A 514 18.51 28.79 18.83
CA PHE A 514 18.13 27.49 19.37
C PHE A 514 18.48 27.30 20.84
N SER A 515 18.55 28.40 21.62
CA SER A 515 18.93 28.37 23.04
C SER A 515 20.25 27.60 23.28
N LEU A 516 21.15 27.69 22.30
CA LEU A 516 22.51 27.19 22.39
C LEU A 516 23.50 28.34 22.51
N VAL A 517 24.75 28.01 22.78
CA VAL A 517 25.84 28.98 22.67
C VAL A 517 25.92 29.61 21.28
N ASP A 518 26.34 30.87 21.24
CA ASP A 518 26.40 31.62 19.98
C ASP A 518 27.52 31.07 19.08
N TYR A 519 27.12 30.63 17.91
CA TYR A 519 27.95 30.37 16.74
C TYR A 519 27.10 30.25 15.49
N LYS A 520 27.70 30.49 14.34
CA LYS A 520 27.12 30.24 13.03
C LYS A 520 28.00 29.26 12.27
N SER A 521 27.35 28.32 11.57
CA SER A 521 28.04 27.36 10.72
C SER A 521 27.43 27.39 9.33
N LYS A 522 28.31 27.60 8.32
CA LYS A 522 27.96 27.39 6.92
C LYS A 522 28.73 26.19 6.42
N SER A 523 28.04 25.20 5.86
CA SER A 523 28.70 24.03 5.33
C SER A 523 28.16 23.68 3.96
N TYR A 524 29.08 23.27 3.07
CA TYR A 524 28.73 22.71 1.78
C TYR A 524 29.60 21.51 1.50
N GLY A 525 29.06 20.58 0.74
CA GLY A 525 29.79 19.36 0.50
C GLY A 525 29.17 18.50 -0.57
N LEU A 526 29.87 17.47 -0.90
CA LEU A 526 29.43 16.40 -1.77
C LEU A 526 29.74 15.06 -1.11
N GLY A 527 28.88 14.10 -1.36
CA GLY A 527 29.05 12.78 -0.78
C GLY A 527 28.50 11.69 -1.69
N THR A 528 29.00 10.50 -1.50
CA THR A 528 28.47 9.28 -2.09
C THR A 528 28.34 8.20 -1.03
N ASN A 529 27.33 7.37 -1.17
CA ASN A 529 27.10 6.24 -0.30
C ASN A 529 26.73 5.00 -1.13
N ILE A 530 27.20 3.85 -0.70
CA ILE A 530 26.90 2.54 -1.30
C ILE A 530 26.20 1.71 -0.24
N GLY A 531 25.03 1.19 -0.59
CA GLY A 531 24.20 0.39 0.31
C GLY A 531 24.09 -1.06 -0.14
N PHE A 532 24.51 -1.98 0.71
CA PHE A 532 24.50 -3.41 0.49
C PHE A 532 23.30 -4.05 1.23
N PRO A 533 22.31 -4.63 0.54
CA PRO A 533 21.32 -5.47 1.18
C PRO A 533 21.98 -6.81 1.55
N ILE A 534 22.08 -7.11 2.84
CA ILE A 534 22.58 -8.41 3.30
C ILE A 534 21.46 -9.46 3.18
N ASP A 535 20.27 -9.07 3.59
CA ASP A 535 19.04 -9.85 3.45
C ASP A 535 17.82 -8.91 3.39
N ALA A 536 16.61 -9.46 3.46
CA ALA A 536 15.37 -8.70 3.38
C ALA A 536 15.16 -7.68 4.53
N ILE A 537 15.87 -7.84 5.65
CA ILE A 537 15.72 -7.05 6.88
C ILE A 537 16.96 -6.28 7.30
N ASN A 538 18.14 -6.68 6.79
CA ASN A 538 19.44 -6.10 7.16
C ASN A 538 20.09 -5.41 5.98
N ARG A 539 20.62 -4.22 6.21
CA ARG A 539 21.35 -3.43 5.21
C ARG A 539 22.60 -2.82 5.85
N VAL A 540 23.70 -2.80 5.11
CA VAL A 540 24.93 -2.09 5.46
C VAL A 540 25.20 -1.00 4.43
N ASN A 541 25.58 0.18 4.89
CA ASN A 541 25.88 1.33 4.05
C ASN A 541 27.30 1.80 4.33
N PHE A 542 28.04 2.16 3.28
CA PHE A 542 29.34 2.81 3.33
C PHE A 542 29.23 4.18 2.67
N GLY A 543 29.72 5.21 3.33
CA GLY A 543 29.66 6.57 2.81
C GLY A 543 31.00 7.26 2.85
N VAL A 544 31.23 8.12 1.88
CA VAL A 544 32.37 9.04 1.81
C VAL A 544 31.81 10.43 1.54
N ARG A 545 32.22 11.42 2.32
CA ARG A 545 31.80 12.81 2.14
C ARG A 545 33.02 13.74 2.20
N TRP A 546 33.05 14.72 1.33
CA TRP A 546 33.88 15.91 1.43
C TRP A 546 32.99 17.07 1.88
N ILE A 547 33.44 17.78 2.93
CA ILE A 547 32.69 18.89 3.52
C ILE A 547 33.66 20.05 3.74
N LYS A 548 33.27 21.23 3.29
CA LYS A 548 33.87 22.47 3.73
C LYS A 548 32.91 23.19 4.67
N GLU A 549 33.39 23.57 5.83
CA GLU A 549 32.64 24.22 6.90
C GLU A 549 33.33 25.50 7.32
N GLU A 550 32.59 26.59 7.40
CA GLU A 550 32.97 27.89 7.94
C GLU A 550 32.24 28.10 9.25
N LEU A 551 32.98 28.33 10.33
CA LEU A 551 32.43 28.69 11.65
C LEU A 551 32.72 30.15 11.95
N SER A 552 31.69 30.90 12.38
CA SER A 552 31.83 32.31 12.75
C SER A 552 31.02 32.61 14.02
N ASP A 553 31.18 33.78 14.57
CA ASP A 553 30.50 34.28 15.78
C ASP A 553 30.71 33.37 17.00
N ILE A 554 31.89 32.77 17.15
CA ILE A 554 32.19 31.81 18.22
C ILE A 554 32.66 32.58 19.46
N ALA A 555 31.89 32.45 20.55
CA ALA A 555 32.34 33.01 21.83
C ALA A 555 33.45 32.17 22.50
N GLU A 556 34.12 32.79 23.46
CA GLU A 556 35.23 32.14 24.20
C GLU A 556 34.71 31.26 25.32
N TYR A 557 34.64 29.96 25.04
CA TYR A 557 34.30 28.95 26.01
C TYR A 557 35.43 27.94 26.24
N GLU A 558 35.48 27.29 27.37
CA GLU A 558 36.46 26.22 27.61
C GLU A 558 36.32 25.07 26.59
N GLN A 559 35.10 24.74 26.23
CA GLN A 559 34.82 23.70 25.24
C GLN A 559 35.24 24.10 23.81
N THR A 560 35.38 25.40 23.51
CA THR A 560 35.89 25.89 22.23
C THR A 560 37.37 26.16 22.24
N ARG A 561 38.05 26.03 23.39
CA ARG A 561 39.44 26.37 23.61
C ARG A 561 40.40 25.63 22.66
N VAL A 562 40.29 24.30 22.61
CA VAL A 562 41.17 23.49 21.75
C VAL A 562 41.07 23.92 20.27
N LEU A 563 39.82 24.12 19.79
CA LEU A 563 39.61 24.58 18.44
C LEU A 563 40.22 25.95 18.17
N ARG A 564 40.04 26.89 19.10
CA ARG A 564 40.59 28.25 18.97
C ARG A 564 42.09 28.25 19.07
N GLU A 565 42.71 27.58 20.02
CA GLU A 565 44.16 27.50 20.18
C GLU A 565 44.85 26.79 18.99
N THR A 566 44.16 25.82 18.37
CA THR A 566 44.68 25.09 17.21
C THR A 566 44.63 25.91 15.92
N PHE A 567 43.57 26.70 15.71
CA PHE A 567 43.27 27.37 14.42
C PHE A 567 43.25 28.89 14.53
N PHE A 568 43.67 29.48 15.66
CA PHE A 568 43.73 30.94 15.83
C PHE A 568 44.68 31.59 14.84
N ASP A 569 44.20 32.60 14.13
CA ASP A 569 44.99 33.46 13.26
C ASP A 569 45.33 34.78 13.98
N PRO A 570 46.57 35.00 14.43
CA PRO A 570 46.96 36.24 15.09
C PRO A 570 46.86 37.48 14.20
N GLU A 571 46.91 37.33 12.88
CA GLU A 571 46.82 38.43 11.92
C GLU A 571 45.37 38.88 11.69
N ASN A 572 44.38 37.97 11.95
CA ASN A 572 42.98 38.27 11.78
C ASN A 572 42.13 37.63 12.91
N PRO A 573 42.20 38.17 14.14
CA PRO A 573 41.57 37.58 15.32
C PRO A 573 40.06 37.45 15.25
N ASP A 574 39.40 38.23 14.38
CA ASP A 574 37.94 38.23 14.19
C ASP A 574 37.52 37.31 13.01
N ALA A 575 38.50 36.68 12.33
CA ALA A 575 38.16 35.75 11.26
C ALA A 575 37.44 34.51 11.79
N GLY A 576 36.46 34.04 11.06
CA GLY A 576 35.91 32.72 11.30
C GLY A 576 36.91 31.61 11.03
N PHE A 577 36.53 30.39 11.39
CA PHE A 577 37.40 29.22 11.15
C PHE A 577 36.88 28.44 9.95
N ASP A 578 37.76 28.15 9.02
CA ASP A 578 37.49 27.34 7.84
C ASP A 578 38.05 25.92 8.02
N PHE A 579 37.20 24.91 7.84
CA PHE A 579 37.61 23.51 7.95
C PHE A 579 37.28 22.74 6.70
N THR A 580 38.18 21.86 6.29
CA THR A 580 37.94 20.83 5.29
C THR A 580 37.89 19.46 5.97
N LYS A 581 36.80 18.74 5.80
CA LYS A 581 36.60 17.41 6.40
C LYS A 581 36.39 16.36 5.31
N TYR A 582 37.06 15.24 5.42
CA TYR A 582 36.85 14.02 4.63
C TYR A 582 36.29 12.96 5.55
N GLU A 583 34.97 12.77 5.49
CA GLU A 583 34.25 11.84 6.37
C GLU A 583 34.09 10.49 5.72
N LEU A 584 34.28 9.44 6.50
CA LEU A 584 33.94 8.07 6.19
C LEU A 584 32.81 7.63 7.13
N SER A 585 31.84 6.93 6.61
CA SER A 585 30.75 6.40 7.42
C SER A 585 30.47 4.93 7.12
N VAL A 586 30.15 4.17 8.16
CA VAL A 586 29.67 2.79 8.09
C VAL A 586 28.39 2.71 8.90
N GLY A 587 27.31 2.31 8.24
CA GLY A 587 26.01 2.17 8.86
C GLY A 587 25.47 0.75 8.71
N TRP A 588 24.84 0.25 9.77
CA TRP A 588 24.04 -0.97 9.73
C TRP A 588 22.61 -0.64 10.14
N SER A 589 21.64 -1.20 9.43
CA SER A 589 20.23 -1.07 9.75
C SER A 589 19.52 -2.40 9.69
N ARG A 590 18.62 -2.62 10.65
CA ARG A 590 17.75 -3.79 10.74
C ARG A 590 16.31 -3.32 10.94
N ILE A 591 15.40 -3.74 10.05
CA ILE A 591 13.99 -3.34 10.09
C ILE A 591 13.13 -4.60 9.98
N THR A 592 12.41 -4.90 11.07
CA THR A 592 11.49 -6.06 11.17
C THR A 592 10.07 -5.65 11.52
N VAL A 593 9.76 -4.33 11.51
CA VAL A 593 8.43 -3.84 11.87
C VAL A 593 7.36 -4.33 10.87
N ASN A 594 6.19 -4.66 11.40
CA ASN A 594 5.07 -5.19 10.63
C ASN A 594 4.35 -4.16 9.74
N ARG A 595 4.54 -2.86 9.98
CA ARG A 595 3.98 -1.75 9.18
C ARG A 595 4.81 -0.49 9.34
N GLY A 596 4.78 0.39 8.33
CA GLY A 596 5.58 1.63 8.31
C GLY A 596 5.07 2.69 9.28
N LEU A 597 3.75 2.88 9.33
CA LEU A 597 3.07 3.80 10.25
C LEU A 597 2.47 3.01 11.42
N PHE A 598 2.63 3.54 12.63
CA PHE A 598 2.13 2.93 13.87
C PHE A 598 2.45 1.44 14.02
N PRO A 599 3.74 1.03 13.99
CA PRO A 599 4.12 -0.36 14.19
C PRO A 599 3.56 -0.92 15.50
N THR A 600 3.19 -2.20 15.48
CA THR A 600 2.70 -2.92 16.65
C THR A 600 3.57 -4.13 17.01
N ALA A 601 4.42 -4.57 16.08
CA ALA A 601 5.32 -5.69 16.29
C ALA A 601 6.63 -5.48 15.53
N GLY A 602 7.71 -6.09 16.03
CA GLY A 602 9.03 -6.06 15.41
C GLY A 602 9.94 -4.98 15.95
N SER A 603 10.99 -4.66 15.23
CA SER A 603 12.00 -3.68 15.67
C SER A 603 12.58 -2.89 14.50
N ARG A 604 13.07 -1.69 14.82
CA ARG A 604 13.95 -0.90 13.96
C ARG A 604 15.21 -0.61 14.75
N GLN A 605 16.37 -0.91 14.17
CA GLN A 605 17.66 -0.69 14.80
C GLN A 605 18.60 -0.10 13.76
N THR A 606 19.39 0.90 14.16
CA THR A 606 20.44 1.53 13.32
C THR A 606 21.68 1.73 14.15
N LEU A 607 22.83 1.39 13.59
CA LEU A 607 24.16 1.64 14.14
C LEU A 607 24.97 2.38 13.09
N ASN A 608 25.46 3.55 13.41
CA ASN A 608 26.27 4.37 12.50
C ASN A 608 27.58 4.75 13.18
N LEU A 609 28.70 4.46 12.52
CA LEU A 609 30.02 4.95 12.83
C LEU A 609 30.40 5.95 11.75
N THR A 610 30.72 7.17 12.14
CA THR A 610 31.24 8.22 11.26
C THR A 610 32.57 8.68 11.81
N GLY A 611 33.58 8.85 10.95
CA GLY A 611 34.90 9.38 11.35
C GLY A 611 35.51 10.18 10.22
N THR A 612 36.26 11.20 10.55
CA THR A 612 37.02 11.96 9.58
C THR A 612 38.36 11.25 9.30
N THR A 613 38.98 11.49 8.14
CA THR A 613 40.30 10.94 7.82
C THR A 613 41.40 11.79 8.48
N PRO A 614 42.64 11.26 8.67
CA PRO A 614 43.72 12.02 9.23
C PRO A 614 44.17 13.27 8.41
N ASN A 615 43.72 13.37 7.16
CA ASN A 615 43.99 14.54 6.29
C ASN A 615 42.93 15.65 6.46
N SER A 616 41.98 15.46 7.33
CA SER A 616 40.98 16.48 7.67
C SER A 616 41.54 17.47 8.67
N ASP A 617 41.07 18.71 8.62
CA ASP A 617 41.47 19.74 9.58
C ASP A 617 41.00 19.40 11.00
N LEU A 618 39.82 18.78 11.11
CA LEU A 618 39.27 18.26 12.36
C LEU A 618 39.22 16.72 12.32
N THR A 619 39.87 16.08 13.30
CA THR A 619 39.96 14.62 13.37
C THR A 619 39.16 14.09 14.55
N TYR A 620 38.06 13.41 14.23
CA TYR A 620 37.13 12.84 15.23
C TYR A 620 36.40 11.61 14.70
N PHE A 621 35.79 10.89 15.61
CA PHE A 621 34.81 9.84 15.31
C PHE A 621 33.54 9.99 16.14
N LYS A 622 32.42 9.47 15.61
CA LYS A 622 31.11 9.41 16.30
C LYS A 622 30.48 8.06 16.08
N LEU A 623 30.01 7.46 17.15
CA LEU A 623 29.22 6.23 17.15
C LEU A 623 27.80 6.55 17.62
N ASN A 624 26.80 6.19 16.82
CA ASN A 624 25.39 6.35 17.13
C ASN A 624 24.68 5.01 17.04
N TYR A 625 23.90 4.66 18.04
CA TYR A 625 23.00 3.52 18.04
C TYR A 625 21.61 3.98 18.40
N ASP A 626 20.65 3.71 17.51
CA ASP A 626 19.22 3.98 17.73
C ASP A 626 18.44 2.69 17.58
N SER A 627 17.53 2.43 18.52
CA SER A 627 16.69 1.26 18.49
C SER A 627 15.28 1.55 18.99
N ARG A 628 14.30 0.88 18.38
CA ARG A 628 12.92 0.87 18.83
C ARG A 628 12.32 -0.50 18.62
N PHE A 629 11.71 -1.04 19.67
CA PHE A 629 11.08 -2.36 19.71
C PHE A 629 9.60 -2.24 19.97
N TYR A 630 8.81 -3.15 19.43
CA TYR A 630 7.37 -3.24 19.62
C TYR A 630 6.98 -4.68 19.90
N TRP A 631 6.27 -4.90 21.01
CA TRP A 631 5.75 -6.20 21.43
C TRP A 631 4.24 -6.09 21.64
N PRO A 632 3.42 -6.79 20.81
CA PRO A 632 1.99 -6.85 21.05
C PRO A 632 1.74 -7.63 22.35
N ILE A 633 0.94 -7.07 23.25
CA ILE A 633 0.51 -7.70 24.50
C ILE A 633 -0.78 -8.48 24.27
N SER A 634 -1.65 -7.96 23.40
CA SER A 634 -2.92 -8.59 23.02
C SER A 634 -2.86 -9.16 21.61
N ASN A 635 -3.65 -10.21 21.34
CA ASN A 635 -3.70 -10.86 20.03
C ASN A 635 -4.25 -9.97 18.90
N ASP A 636 -5.09 -9.01 19.25
CA ASP A 636 -5.65 -7.99 18.35
C ASP A 636 -4.69 -6.83 18.08
N HIS A 637 -3.48 -6.84 18.67
CA HIS A 637 -2.46 -5.79 18.56
C HIS A 637 -2.92 -4.39 19.02
N ARG A 638 -3.95 -4.30 19.88
CA ARG A 638 -4.44 -3.03 20.41
C ARG A 638 -3.65 -2.56 21.63
N TRP A 639 -3.09 -3.51 22.39
CA TRP A 639 -2.16 -3.24 23.48
C TRP A 639 -0.75 -3.60 23.04
N VAL A 640 0.13 -2.60 23.01
CA VAL A 640 1.50 -2.80 22.56
C VAL A 640 2.46 -2.17 23.54
N PHE A 641 3.44 -2.92 23.98
CA PHE A 641 4.59 -2.38 24.69
C PHE A 641 5.66 -1.96 23.68
N SER A 642 6.19 -0.75 23.82
CA SER A 642 7.29 -0.26 23.00
C SER A 642 8.44 0.20 23.89
N ALA A 643 9.67 -0.12 23.51
CA ALA A 643 10.88 0.37 24.14
C ALA A 643 11.79 1.00 23.10
N ARG A 644 12.43 2.11 23.46
CA ARG A 644 13.42 2.79 22.61
C ARG A 644 14.69 3.06 23.37
N ALA A 645 15.83 3.05 22.69
CA ALA A 645 17.11 3.50 23.20
C ALA A 645 17.87 4.24 22.11
N ALA A 646 18.52 5.35 22.48
CA ALA A 646 19.45 6.07 21.63
C ALA A 646 20.74 6.33 22.41
N LEU A 647 21.84 5.83 21.90
CA LEU A 647 23.17 5.96 22.50
C LEU A 647 24.10 6.67 21.52
N GLY A 648 24.87 7.60 22.01
CA GLY A 648 25.87 8.32 21.22
C GLY A 648 27.17 8.47 22.00
N TYR A 649 28.31 8.29 21.33
CA TYR A 649 29.63 8.61 21.83
C TYR A 649 30.51 9.11 20.69
N GLY A 650 31.27 10.14 20.97
CA GLY A 650 32.27 10.63 20.01
C GLY A 650 33.47 11.23 20.72
N ASN A 651 34.62 11.17 20.07
CA ASN A 651 35.83 11.82 20.57
C ASN A 651 36.73 12.20 19.42
N GLY A 652 37.69 13.10 19.69
CA GLY A 652 38.76 13.41 18.78
C GLY A 652 39.84 12.33 18.78
N TYR A 653 40.72 12.38 17.80
CA TYR A 653 41.93 11.56 17.76
C TYR A 653 43.07 12.31 17.06
N GLY A 654 44.31 11.96 17.42
CA GLY A 654 45.51 12.66 16.94
C GLY A 654 45.71 14.04 17.57
N SER A 655 46.73 14.75 17.13
CA SER A 655 47.03 16.11 17.59
C SER A 655 47.33 17.02 16.41
N THR A 656 46.91 18.28 16.50
CA THR A 656 47.17 19.32 15.51
C THR A 656 47.81 20.52 16.23
N ASN A 657 48.91 21.05 15.74
CA ASN A 657 49.62 22.18 16.32
C ASN A 657 50.04 21.98 17.80
N GLY A 658 50.20 20.71 18.24
CA GLY A 658 50.58 20.37 19.62
C GLY A 658 49.41 20.22 20.60
N TYR A 659 48.19 20.34 20.12
CA TYR A 659 46.96 20.13 20.89
C TYR A 659 46.25 18.83 20.50
N ASP A 660 45.95 18.01 21.49
CA ASP A 660 45.13 16.79 21.28
C ASP A 660 43.76 17.19 20.83
N GLN A 661 43.27 16.56 19.73
CA GLN A 661 41.96 16.83 19.18
C GLN A 661 40.87 16.23 20.05
N THR A 662 39.78 16.96 20.27
CA THR A 662 38.55 16.52 20.95
C THR A 662 37.41 16.49 19.94
N LEU A 663 36.26 15.94 20.32
CA LEU A 663 35.09 16.10 19.47
C LEU A 663 34.76 17.59 19.35
N PRO A 664 34.72 18.17 18.14
CA PRO A 664 34.38 19.57 17.96
C PRO A 664 32.97 19.88 18.52
N PHE A 665 32.79 21.00 19.18
CA PHE A 665 31.56 21.34 19.91
C PHE A 665 30.31 21.43 18.99
N GLN A 666 30.48 21.79 17.73
CA GLN A 666 29.39 21.77 16.73
C GLN A 666 28.89 20.35 16.40
N GLU A 667 29.69 19.33 16.68
CA GLU A 667 29.40 17.91 16.51
C GLU A 667 28.89 17.26 17.82
N PHE A 668 28.76 18.00 18.91
CA PHE A 668 28.28 17.51 20.20
C PHE A 668 26.87 16.97 20.11
N PHE A 669 26.58 15.95 20.89
CA PHE A 669 25.25 15.37 21.03
C PHE A 669 24.32 16.34 21.75
N ARG A 670 23.07 16.34 21.31
CA ARG A 670 21.96 17.12 21.85
C ARG A 670 20.73 16.27 21.94
N ILE A 671 19.72 16.74 22.67
CA ILE A 671 18.46 16.03 22.88
C ILE A 671 17.33 16.80 22.22
N THR A 672 16.45 16.06 21.55
CA THR A 672 15.23 16.60 20.94
C THR A 672 14.06 16.52 21.93
N GLU A 673 13.01 17.34 21.72
CA GLU A 673 11.76 17.26 22.49
C GLU A 673 11.06 15.89 22.40
N MET A 674 11.32 15.14 21.34
CA MET A 674 10.77 13.78 21.17
C MET A 674 11.57 12.71 21.92
N GLU A 675 12.84 12.99 22.24
CA GLU A 675 13.72 12.09 22.98
C GLU A 675 13.50 12.20 24.48
N LEU A 676 13.10 13.38 24.98
CA LEU A 676 12.76 13.62 26.39
C LEU A 676 11.57 14.58 26.48
N ARG A 677 10.36 14.03 26.50
CA ARG A 677 9.13 14.80 26.61
C ARG A 677 9.01 15.41 28.01
N GLY A 678 8.42 16.58 28.15
CA GLY A 678 8.25 17.25 29.45
C GLY A 678 9.39 18.18 29.85
N PHE A 679 10.42 18.30 29.03
CA PHE A 679 11.51 19.24 29.19
C PHE A 679 11.61 20.14 27.96
N ASP A 680 12.01 21.38 28.15
CA ASP A 680 12.34 22.21 27.02
C ASP A 680 13.63 21.70 26.34
N ARG A 681 13.68 21.89 25.04
CA ARG A 681 14.81 21.42 24.24
C ARG A 681 16.11 22.05 24.70
N ASN A 682 17.14 21.27 24.73
CA ASN A 682 18.50 21.65 25.13
C ASN A 682 18.67 22.02 26.61
N THR A 683 17.62 22.06 27.44
CA THR A 683 17.74 22.48 28.85
C THR A 683 18.65 21.57 29.68
N ILE A 684 18.68 20.28 29.39
CA ILE A 684 19.46 19.29 30.13
C ILE A 684 20.91 19.14 29.65
N LEU A 685 21.30 19.94 28.62
CA LEU A 685 22.65 19.85 28.09
C LEU A 685 23.68 20.46 29.02
N PRO A 686 24.96 19.99 29.01
CA PRO A 686 26.09 20.70 29.57
C PRO A 686 26.12 22.17 29.17
N GLN A 687 26.43 23.02 30.13
CA GLN A 687 26.60 24.46 29.88
C GLN A 687 27.99 24.76 29.39
N ALA A 688 28.11 25.76 28.52
CA ALA A 688 29.40 26.33 28.15
C ALA A 688 29.99 27.11 29.32
N VAL A 689 31.28 27.02 29.56
CA VAL A 689 31.97 27.68 30.66
C VAL A 689 32.88 28.78 30.08
N SER A 690 32.61 30.02 30.45
CA SER A 690 33.41 31.16 30.07
C SER A 690 34.37 31.58 31.19
N ARG A 691 35.59 31.93 30.82
CA ARG A 691 36.54 32.51 31.77
C ARG A 691 36.50 34.02 31.67
N ILE A 692 36.23 34.72 32.75
CA ILE A 692 36.24 36.18 32.81
C ILE A 692 37.36 36.62 33.71
N ALA A 693 38.29 37.38 33.19
CA ALA A 693 39.31 38.06 33.99
C ALA A 693 38.63 39.14 34.82
N THR A 694 38.76 39.08 36.14
CA THR A 694 38.23 40.08 37.07
C THR A 694 39.31 41.17 37.26
N THR A 695 38.97 42.38 36.78
CA THR A 695 39.82 43.55 37.13
C THR A 695 39.53 44.00 38.55
N ILE A 696 40.47 43.93 39.43
CA ILE A 696 40.28 44.53 40.78
C ILE A 696 40.36 46.05 40.62
N PRO A 697 39.34 46.79 41.05
CA PRO A 697 39.40 48.25 41.07
C PRO A 697 40.62 48.70 41.83
N GLY A 698 41.42 49.53 41.23
CA GLY A 698 42.57 50.12 41.93
C GLY A 698 42.15 50.83 43.22
N THR A 699 42.92 50.63 44.23
CA THR A 699 42.72 51.32 45.50
C THR A 699 43.12 52.79 45.40
N LEU A 700 42.25 53.68 45.83
CA LEU A 700 42.59 55.11 45.96
C LEU A 700 43.58 55.23 47.14
N ASN A 701 44.79 55.65 46.83
CA ASN A 701 45.78 55.91 47.84
C ASN A 701 45.43 57.21 48.59
N PRO A 702 45.90 57.36 49.88
CA PRO A 702 45.68 58.61 50.65
C PRO A 702 46.23 59.88 50.00
N ASP A 703 47.08 59.76 49.04
CA ASP A 703 47.70 60.85 48.28
C ASP A 703 46.89 61.24 46.99
N GLY A 704 45.74 60.56 46.77
CA GLY A 704 44.86 60.86 45.61
C GLY A 704 45.31 60.11 44.31
N SER A 705 46.36 59.34 44.36
CA SER A 705 46.78 58.47 43.23
C SER A 705 45.96 57.19 43.22
N THR A 706 45.60 56.76 42.07
CA THR A 706 45.00 55.40 41.88
C THR A 706 46.14 54.47 41.54
N SER A 707 46.44 53.49 42.38
CA SER A 707 47.14 52.32 41.97
C SER A 707 46.32 51.57 40.89
N GLY A 708 46.90 51.51 39.67
CA GLY A 708 46.15 51.00 38.49
C GLY A 708 45.65 49.58 38.74
N PRO A 709 44.79 49.11 37.89
CA PRO A 709 44.20 47.76 37.97
C PRO A 709 45.36 46.75 37.98
N ILE A 710 45.38 45.90 38.98
CA ILE A 710 46.29 44.76 39.02
C ILE A 710 45.75 43.72 38.05
N ASN A 711 46.23 43.72 36.81
CA ASN A 711 46.03 42.67 35.86
C ASN A 711 46.97 41.50 36.20
N SER A 712 46.61 40.69 37.22
CA SER A 712 47.19 39.37 37.32
C SER A 712 46.15 38.40 36.83
N ALA A 713 46.25 38.05 35.58
CA ALA A 713 45.31 37.15 34.89
C ALA A 713 45.21 35.74 35.54
N SER A 714 46.02 35.43 36.53
CA SER A 714 46.06 34.08 37.15
C SER A 714 45.34 33.95 38.51
N GLU A 715 45.01 35.05 39.21
CA GLU A 715 44.48 34.97 40.57
C GLU A 715 42.95 35.23 40.67
N PHE A 716 42.27 35.73 39.64
CA PHE A 716 40.91 36.22 39.74
C PHE A 716 39.99 35.84 38.57
N ASP A 717 40.30 34.79 37.84
CA ASP A 717 39.41 34.27 36.77
C ASP A 717 38.14 33.70 37.42
N GLN A 718 37.00 34.22 37.00
CA GLN A 718 35.69 33.66 37.34
C GLN A 718 35.23 32.78 36.18
N LEU A 719 34.72 31.58 36.56
CA LEU A 719 34.03 30.72 35.63
C LEU A 719 32.54 31.03 35.69
N ILE A 720 31.95 31.34 34.55
CA ILE A 720 30.53 31.65 34.44
C ILE A 720 29.91 30.65 33.45
N PRO A 721 28.96 29.82 33.95
CA PRO A 721 28.17 29.02 33.03
C PRO A 721 27.34 29.94 32.12
N GLN A 722 27.42 29.68 30.80
CA GLN A 722 26.72 30.49 29.78
C GLN A 722 26.11 29.57 28.72
N GLY A 723 24.82 29.68 28.48
CA GLY A 723 24.17 28.93 27.41
C GLY A 723 24.42 27.43 27.45
N ARG A 724 23.73 26.70 26.60
CA ARG A 724 23.83 25.24 26.48
C ARG A 724 24.70 24.89 25.27
N ILE A 725 25.60 23.90 25.40
CA ILE A 725 26.54 23.55 24.32
C ILE A 725 26.37 22.12 23.82
N GLY A 726 26.07 21.17 24.72
CA GLY A 726 26.01 19.75 24.45
C GLY A 726 27.16 18.97 25.04
N GLY A 727 27.29 17.71 24.69
CA GLY A 727 28.35 16.84 25.18
C GLY A 727 28.79 15.81 24.13
N ASN A 728 29.89 15.14 24.38
CA ASN A 728 30.44 14.12 23.49
C ASN A 728 29.83 12.73 23.73
N ALA A 729 28.94 12.59 24.71
CA ALA A 729 28.22 11.35 25.01
C ALA A 729 26.73 11.61 25.28
N LYS A 730 25.89 10.67 24.87
CA LYS A 730 24.43 10.73 25.02
C LYS A 730 23.86 9.36 25.36
N ALA A 731 22.87 9.32 26.27
CA ALA A 731 22.04 8.16 26.49
C ALA A 731 20.57 8.58 26.64
N VAL A 732 19.69 7.95 25.88
CA VAL A 732 18.24 8.12 25.92
C VAL A 732 17.61 6.75 26.04
N ALA A 733 16.63 6.62 26.92
CA ALA A 733 15.79 5.44 27.05
C ALA A 733 14.33 5.88 27.15
N GLY A 734 13.43 5.15 26.52
CA GLY A 734 12.01 5.43 26.61
C GLY A 734 11.20 4.14 26.57
N MET A 735 10.14 4.10 27.34
CA MET A 735 9.17 3.00 27.37
C MET A 735 7.79 3.58 27.14
N GLU A 736 6.99 2.91 26.31
CA GLU A 736 5.62 3.31 26.04
C GLU A 736 4.68 2.12 26.11
N LEU A 737 3.57 2.31 26.80
CA LEU A 737 2.42 1.40 26.74
C LEU A 737 1.37 2.03 25.82
N ILE A 738 1.25 1.51 24.64
CA ILE A 738 0.25 1.90 23.66
C ILE A 738 -1.05 1.22 24.03
N VAL A 739 -2.12 2.00 24.11
CA VAL A 739 -3.43 1.54 24.57
C VAL A 739 -4.49 1.85 23.51
N PRO A 740 -5.64 1.14 23.52
CA PRO A 740 -6.78 1.52 22.69
C PRO A 740 -7.19 2.96 22.96
N THR A 741 -7.32 3.77 21.92
CA THR A 741 -7.71 5.18 22.07
C THR A 741 -9.19 5.24 22.53
N PRO A 742 -9.51 5.87 23.67
CA PRO A 742 -10.88 5.98 24.12
C PRO A 742 -11.77 6.71 23.11
N PHE A 743 -13.03 6.30 23.00
CA PHE A 743 -14.07 6.92 22.16
C PHE A 743 -13.85 6.81 20.64
N LEU A 744 -12.92 5.98 20.16
CA LEU A 744 -12.73 5.70 18.75
C LEU A 744 -13.11 4.25 18.43
N ASP A 745 -13.85 4.09 17.33
CA ASP A 745 -14.21 2.77 16.79
C ASP A 745 -13.01 2.09 16.13
N GLU A 746 -13.11 0.78 15.91
CA GLU A 746 -12.00 -0.05 15.41
C GLU A 746 -11.42 0.42 14.09
N GLU A 747 -12.25 0.94 13.20
CA GLU A 747 -11.86 1.43 11.88
C GLU A 747 -10.95 2.67 11.93
N ASN A 748 -11.11 3.52 12.94
CA ASN A 748 -10.36 4.77 13.10
C ASN A 748 -9.06 4.63 13.89
N THR A 749 -8.75 3.45 14.42
CA THR A 749 -7.51 3.19 15.18
C THR A 749 -6.24 3.21 14.31
N SER A 750 -6.37 3.16 13.00
CA SER A 750 -5.25 3.26 12.06
C SER A 750 -4.64 4.68 11.97
N SER A 751 -5.42 5.70 12.32
CA SER A 751 -5.02 7.11 12.21
C SER A 751 -4.66 7.77 13.54
N VAL A 752 -5.01 7.15 14.70
CA VAL A 752 -4.78 7.72 16.03
C VAL A 752 -4.18 6.68 16.96
N ARG A 753 -3.17 7.09 17.73
CA ARG A 753 -2.49 6.25 18.73
C ARG A 753 -2.35 7.00 20.04
N THR A 754 -2.81 6.39 21.13
CA THR A 754 -2.63 6.88 22.50
C THR A 754 -1.61 6.01 23.22
N SER A 755 -0.70 6.62 23.98
CA SER A 755 0.28 5.88 24.79
C SER A 755 0.58 6.58 26.11
N PHE A 756 0.85 5.78 27.14
CA PHE A 756 1.53 6.23 28.37
C PHE A 756 3.02 6.01 28.20
N PHE A 757 3.83 6.96 28.59
CA PHE A 757 5.26 6.89 28.41
C PHE A 757 6.05 7.20 29.69
N VAL A 758 7.27 6.67 29.70
CA VAL A 758 8.35 7.08 30.60
C VAL A 758 9.59 7.28 29.75
N ASP A 759 10.16 8.49 29.80
CA ASP A 759 11.39 8.86 29.09
C ASP A 759 12.49 9.19 30.09
N ALA A 760 13.71 8.78 29.80
CA ALA A 760 14.91 9.10 30.55
C ALA A 760 16.02 9.51 29.59
N ALA A 761 16.74 10.57 29.90
CA ALA A 761 17.85 11.03 29.05
C ALA A 761 18.94 11.73 29.85
N ASN A 762 20.16 11.61 29.35
CA ASN A 762 21.33 12.37 29.79
C ASN A 762 22.26 12.68 28.61
N VAL A 763 22.90 13.84 28.65
CA VAL A 763 24.02 14.23 27.80
C VAL A 763 25.15 14.70 28.70
N TRP A 764 26.35 14.17 28.48
CA TRP A 764 27.52 14.53 29.29
C TRP A 764 28.76 14.70 28.40
N ASP A 765 29.77 15.36 28.91
CA ASP A 765 31.06 15.57 28.27
C ASP A 765 32.16 14.85 29.03
N THR A 766 32.62 13.73 28.49
CA THR A 766 33.69 12.90 29.11
C THR A 766 35.03 13.60 29.20
N GLU A 767 35.23 14.69 28.47
CA GLU A 767 36.43 15.49 28.47
C GLU A 767 36.37 16.66 29.48
N PHE A 768 35.17 16.94 30.04
CA PHE A 768 34.99 17.97 31.06
C PHE A 768 35.55 17.50 32.41
N SER A 769 36.36 18.35 33.07
CA SER A 769 36.88 18.06 34.41
C SER A 769 36.95 19.35 35.21
N VAL A 770 36.27 19.36 36.35
CA VAL A 770 36.29 20.46 37.32
C VAL A 770 37.73 20.65 37.89
N ASP A 771 38.52 19.57 37.97
CA ASP A 771 39.89 19.61 38.46
C ASP A 771 40.87 20.43 37.58
N ARG A 772 40.50 20.70 36.34
CA ARG A 772 41.28 21.61 35.47
C ARG A 772 41.35 23.05 36.00
N TYR A 773 40.44 23.39 36.96
CA TYR A 773 40.28 24.72 37.53
C TYR A 773 40.86 24.81 38.93
N GLN A 774 41.90 24.02 39.22
CA GLN A 774 42.56 23.96 40.56
C GLN A 774 43.05 25.31 41.10
N ASN A 775 43.32 26.25 40.21
CA ASN A 775 43.79 27.60 40.56
C ASN A 775 42.63 28.53 41.01
N LEU A 776 41.39 28.12 40.92
CA LEU A 776 40.21 28.89 41.36
C LEU A 776 39.90 28.62 42.84
N LEU A 777 39.28 29.63 43.46
CA LEU A 777 38.77 29.48 44.82
C LEU A 777 37.76 28.33 44.92
N VAL A 778 37.76 27.56 46.01
CA VAL A 778 36.91 26.40 46.21
C VAL A 778 35.44 26.75 46.03
N ASP A 779 35.00 27.93 46.47
CA ASP A 779 33.63 28.39 46.31
C ASP A 779 33.19 28.64 44.86
N GLN A 780 34.13 28.95 43.96
CA GLN A 780 33.85 29.15 42.52
C GLN A 780 33.79 27.81 41.80
N ARG A 781 34.62 26.85 42.19
CA ARG A 781 34.59 25.50 41.61
C ARG A 781 33.33 24.73 42.03
N ASN A 782 32.86 24.92 43.28
CA ASN A 782 31.66 24.26 43.80
C ASN A 782 30.36 24.78 43.15
N LYS A 783 30.41 25.88 42.38
CA LYS A 783 29.28 26.37 41.58
C LYS A 783 29.15 25.74 40.20
N LEU A 784 30.15 24.99 39.74
CA LEU A 784 30.11 24.28 38.48
C LEU A 784 29.54 22.89 38.70
N ASP A 785 28.59 22.56 37.91
CA ASP A 785 28.10 21.18 37.83
C ASP A 785 29.17 20.26 37.21
N ASP A 786 29.18 19.02 37.67
CA ASP A 786 29.97 17.98 37.01
C ASP A 786 29.30 17.52 35.73
N TYR A 787 29.65 18.16 34.61
CA TYR A 787 29.15 17.80 33.28
C TYR A 787 29.72 16.50 32.75
N SER A 788 30.68 15.85 33.43
CA SER A 788 31.23 14.54 33.06
C SER A 788 30.43 13.37 33.60
N ASP A 789 29.51 13.60 34.57
CA ASP A 789 28.75 12.53 35.26
C ASP A 789 27.73 11.87 34.32
N PRO A 790 27.90 10.57 33.98
CA PRO A 790 26.95 9.84 33.13
C PRO A 790 25.64 9.50 33.83
N MET A 791 25.55 9.69 35.16
CA MET A 791 24.38 9.27 35.97
C MET A 791 23.36 10.39 36.21
N ARG A 792 23.57 11.58 35.69
CA ARG A 792 22.65 12.73 35.81
C ARG A 792 21.44 12.63 34.89
N PHE A 793 20.74 11.52 34.94
CA PHE A 793 19.53 11.33 34.12
C PHE A 793 18.40 12.26 34.57
N ARG A 794 17.68 12.83 33.58
CA ARG A 794 16.37 13.43 33.75
C ARG A 794 15.34 12.41 33.35
N VAL A 795 14.23 12.37 34.10
CA VAL A 795 13.16 11.38 33.87
C VAL A 795 11.82 12.09 33.80
N SER A 796 11.00 11.73 32.85
CA SER A 796 9.62 12.21 32.72
C SER A 796 8.64 11.08 32.46
N THR A 797 7.37 11.33 32.75
CA THR A 797 6.26 10.42 32.43
C THR A 797 5.07 11.22 31.89
N GLY A 798 4.18 10.57 31.19
CA GLY A 798 3.00 11.27 30.68
C GLY A 798 2.14 10.47 29.73
N LEU A 799 1.24 11.20 29.09
CA LEU A 799 0.33 10.73 28.05
C LEU A 799 0.72 11.34 26.72
N SER A 800 0.72 10.54 25.66
CA SER A 800 0.99 10.98 24.29
C SER A 800 -0.14 10.56 23.36
N LEU A 801 -0.56 11.49 22.51
CA LEU A 801 -1.52 11.28 21.45
C LEU A 801 -0.84 11.57 20.10
N GLN A 802 -0.74 10.55 19.26
CA GLN A 802 -0.27 10.65 17.88
C GLN A 802 -1.48 10.56 16.96
N TRP A 803 -1.62 11.51 16.03
CA TRP A 803 -2.72 11.55 15.08
C TRP A 803 -2.21 11.86 13.67
N ILE A 804 -2.58 11.02 12.70
CA ILE A 804 -2.34 11.29 11.28
C ILE A 804 -3.51 12.16 10.80
N SER A 805 -3.30 13.48 10.90
CA SER A 805 -4.31 14.46 10.48
C SER A 805 -4.21 14.73 8.97
N PRO A 806 -5.25 15.33 8.35
CA PRO A 806 -5.18 15.78 6.95
C PRO A 806 -4.05 16.80 6.69
N MET A 807 -3.56 17.47 7.73
CA MET A 807 -2.42 18.40 7.65
C MET A 807 -1.06 17.74 7.90
N GLY A 808 -1.04 16.42 8.13
CA GLY A 808 0.15 15.65 8.46
C GLY A 808 0.13 15.04 9.86
N PRO A 809 1.18 14.26 10.18
CA PRO A 809 1.30 13.63 11.49
C PRO A 809 1.46 14.66 12.62
N MET A 810 0.64 14.52 13.66
CA MET A 810 0.62 15.39 14.83
C MET A 810 0.93 14.60 16.08
N LEU A 811 1.75 15.18 16.98
CA LEU A 811 2.06 14.64 18.28
C LEU A 811 1.68 15.68 19.36
N ILE A 812 0.83 15.27 20.28
CA ILE A 812 0.49 16.03 21.48
C ILE A 812 0.96 15.21 22.67
N SER A 813 1.73 15.80 23.58
CA SER A 813 2.18 15.13 24.78
C SER A 813 1.88 15.96 26.02
N PHE A 814 1.32 15.30 27.01
CA PHE A 814 1.16 15.83 28.37
C PHE A 814 2.17 15.13 29.26
N ALA A 815 3.16 15.86 29.76
CA ALA A 815 4.29 15.29 30.44
C ALA A 815 4.51 15.92 31.83
N TYR A 816 4.99 15.11 32.75
CA TYR A 816 5.39 15.52 34.11
C TYR A 816 6.81 15.05 34.39
N PRO A 817 7.73 15.94 34.78
CA PRO A 817 9.09 15.58 35.15
C PRO A 817 9.10 14.85 36.51
N LEU A 818 9.62 13.62 36.52
CA LEU A 818 9.80 12.83 37.75
C LEU A 818 11.13 13.14 38.40
N GLN A 819 12.17 13.36 37.60
CA GLN A 819 13.51 13.71 38.04
C GLN A 819 14.04 14.84 37.19
N LYS A 820 14.39 15.97 37.80
CA LYS A 820 14.97 17.14 37.16
C LYS A 820 15.98 17.83 38.06
N GLU A 821 16.84 18.63 37.48
CA GLU A 821 17.75 19.55 38.19
C GLU A 821 17.09 20.94 38.37
N GLU A 822 17.70 21.77 39.19
CA GLU A 822 17.13 23.08 39.57
C GLU A 822 17.05 24.03 38.34
N ASP A 823 18.01 23.96 37.45
CA ASP A 823 18.13 24.81 36.25
C ASP A 823 17.43 24.22 35.00
N ASP A 824 16.67 23.12 35.15
CA ASP A 824 15.99 22.53 34.04
C ASP A 824 14.64 23.22 33.77
N ASP A 825 14.47 23.75 32.57
CA ASP A 825 13.20 24.24 32.04
C ASP A 825 12.28 23.10 31.65
N THR A 826 11.05 23.12 32.17
CA THR A 826 10.09 22.05 31.97
C THR A 826 8.85 22.53 31.22
N LYS A 827 8.28 21.65 30.40
CA LYS A 827 7.12 21.96 29.55
C LYS A 827 6.06 20.87 29.70
N THR A 828 4.95 21.21 30.36
CA THR A 828 3.87 20.23 30.63
C THR A 828 3.15 19.77 29.38
N ILE A 829 2.98 20.65 28.38
CA ILE A 829 2.29 20.34 27.13
C ILE A 829 3.24 20.64 25.98
N SER A 830 3.48 19.66 25.13
CA SER A 830 4.19 19.84 23.86
C SER A 830 3.30 19.48 22.70
N PHE A 831 3.42 20.26 21.64
CA PHE A 831 2.70 20.09 20.39
C PHE A 831 3.69 20.13 19.23
N ASN A 832 3.65 19.12 18.39
CA ASN A 832 4.51 19.02 17.20
C ASN A 832 3.69 18.53 16.01
N ILE A 833 3.81 19.25 14.90
CA ILE A 833 3.34 18.81 13.58
C ILE A 833 4.60 18.51 12.79
N SER A 834 4.81 17.26 12.44
CA SER A 834 6.01 16.81 11.73
C SER A 834 5.60 15.93 10.55
N ASN A 835 6.33 16.03 9.46
CA ASN A 835 6.14 15.13 8.31
C ASN A 835 6.66 13.69 8.55
N THR A 836 7.29 13.43 9.71
CA THR A 836 7.85 12.11 10.06
C THR A 836 7.71 11.82 11.54
N PHE A 837 7.21 10.66 11.87
CA PHE A 837 7.29 10.06 13.22
C PHE A 837 8.34 8.96 13.28
#